data_e550d84790595bbcb4bf4f488269712a
#
_entry.id   e550d84790595bbcb4bf4f488269712a
#
_cell.length_a   1.000
_cell.length_b   1.000
_cell.length_c   1.000
_cell.angle_alpha   90.00
_cell.angle_beta   90.00
_cell.angle_gamma   90.00
#
_symmetry.space_group_name_H-M   'P 1'
#
loop_
_entity.id
_entity.type
_entity.pdbx_description
1 polymer ?
#
loop_
_entity_poly.entity_id
_entity_poly.type
_entity_poly.pdbx_seq_one_letter_code
_entity_poly.pdbx_strand_id
1 'polypeptide(L)'
;MQADDFEDLFQPGERITHAELGPGVVLEPAHDGYLRAFFGLGERRVPISSVRRERTRTERILQSVAGGSDRARKAWLSYEAHALPVMESASALTSARIDLLPHQVVLTHRIATASPRRYLIADEVGLGKTIEAALILRELASRGELTRALMVVPAGLVNNWHRELNEVFNLDFEVFGSEGDITDRKTNAFAKHDRLIASIDTLKRPARIKRLLDAPRWDLVVFDEAHHLTAHRTGGKVRKTENYKLAEALKDHARDLLLLSATPHQGNHFQFWRLAQLLNPTLFGGPEDMLENRHRLNTVMFRRTKADACQPDGSPLFARRWVHTESFLMNQEERLFYEKLREYLEDGFDLARRQGNQGRALGFLMAIFQKIAASSFAAVRRTLKRRLLMLTLHEALLRDKELDIEGRERLTEEARELIHAEFGLAKDSIGRSEVDRVLADLKYRLVKKLDEDALEMPSDPYGSEYSATHAEEAASAAVDLHLPEERLRIGDLLRIFPQQRETKVQKLLDGLGHLWRQNANEKIVIFATYLGTVDLIAREIEQAYPGQGVVVLRGGDHGAKLAAERRFRLKDGPRVLVCTAAGREGLNLQFARILFNFDLPWNPMDMEQRIGRIHRYGQRDTAQVYNLVLSDTIEGRIFLLLDEKLTEIARTVGMVDDQGNVAEDMRAQILGQLSERLNYDRLYQEALSDPELKRTQVELEAALSNSREARQVVFDLFQDLDGFSLDDYQPFSDVSSSLDRLVRFLSAAVADRQQKLLKVDKETYDLVTMDGTRRARFTLNRDTATSRDDLELMGLDYPLVQEELGRWRSVTPEDIGIAVAGDVDEPVLLSLWLVEASAGNGERRVVVQPIAVKQDGTRIPAIERQCERNLQAPTTSPSFTPEQRLALFAHIVEPTLQRELKHKGAAIGDGSYLAELIGYVEIIAQGT
;
A
#
# COMPACT_ATOMS: atom_id res chain seq x y z
N MET A 1 -46.81 -49.42 14.64
CA MET A 1 -45.64 -49.10 13.85
C MET A 1 -44.76 -50.33 13.92
N GLN A 2 -44.57 -51.01 12.81
CA GLN A 2 -43.75 -52.23 12.70
C GLN A 2 -42.28 -51.81 12.64
N ALA A 3 -41.37 -52.70 13.02
CA ALA A 3 -39.93 -52.40 13.13
C ALA A 3 -39.26 -51.89 11.84
N ASP A 4 -39.87 -52.15 10.69
CA ASP A 4 -39.38 -51.71 9.37
C ASP A 4 -39.60 -50.22 9.07
N ASP A 5 -40.47 -49.51 9.82
CA ASP A 5 -40.74 -48.09 9.62
C ASP A 5 -39.58 -47.16 10.16
N PHE A 6 -38.57 -47.72 10.83
CA PHE A 6 -37.49 -46.96 11.45
C PHE A 6 -36.18 -46.98 10.67
N GLU A 7 -35.96 -47.90 9.74
CA GLU A 7 -34.69 -48.01 9.00
C GLU A 7 -34.43 -46.84 8.05
N ASP A 8 -35.47 -46.18 7.54
CA ASP A 8 -35.36 -45.03 6.64
C ASP A 8 -35.28 -43.65 7.34
N LEU A 9 -35.37 -43.61 8.68
CA LEU A 9 -35.50 -42.35 9.43
C LEU A 9 -34.21 -41.55 9.52
N PHE A 10 -33.02 -42.19 9.44
CA PHE A 10 -31.72 -41.55 9.58
C PHE A 10 -30.73 -42.12 8.58
N GLN A 11 -30.18 -41.25 7.75
CA GLN A 11 -29.19 -41.62 6.72
C GLN A 11 -27.73 -41.33 7.18
N PRO A 12 -26.73 -42.10 6.73
CA PRO A 12 -25.32 -41.81 7.01
C PRO A 12 -24.96 -40.40 6.59
N GLY A 13 -24.22 -39.67 7.46
CA GLY A 13 -23.83 -38.27 7.25
C GLY A 13 -24.80 -37.24 7.81
N GLU A 14 -26.03 -37.66 8.21
CA GLU A 14 -26.99 -36.74 8.84
C GLU A 14 -26.52 -36.27 10.22
N ARG A 15 -26.78 -35.01 10.54
CA ARG A 15 -26.52 -34.44 11.86
C ARG A 15 -27.67 -34.72 12.80
N ILE A 16 -27.31 -35.14 14.02
CA ILE A 16 -28.26 -35.44 15.11
C ILE A 16 -27.78 -34.77 16.39
N THR A 17 -28.70 -34.58 17.33
CA THR A 17 -28.36 -34.09 18.67
C THR A 17 -28.91 -35.07 19.69
N HIS A 18 -28.06 -35.56 20.61
CA HIS A 18 -28.42 -36.37 21.78
C HIS A 18 -28.45 -35.50 23.04
N ALA A 19 -29.38 -35.70 23.92
CA ALA A 19 -29.56 -34.86 25.11
C ALA A 19 -28.31 -34.80 26.01
N GLU A 20 -27.57 -35.92 26.14
CA GLU A 20 -26.40 -36.03 27.04
C GLU A 20 -25.07 -36.00 26.25
N LEU A 21 -25.03 -36.50 25.01
CA LEU A 21 -23.80 -36.64 24.20
C LEU A 21 -23.56 -35.42 23.29
N GLY A 22 -24.53 -34.49 23.19
CA GLY A 22 -24.44 -33.30 22.34
C GLY A 22 -24.62 -33.63 20.85
N PRO A 23 -24.05 -32.79 19.94
CA PRO A 23 -24.17 -32.98 18.51
C PRO A 23 -23.35 -34.17 18.03
N GLY A 24 -23.86 -34.86 17.02
CA GLY A 24 -23.25 -36.04 16.42
C GLY A 24 -23.59 -36.20 14.95
N VAL A 25 -22.96 -37.15 14.25
CA VAL A 25 -23.18 -37.49 12.86
C VAL A 25 -23.49 -38.97 12.73
N VAL A 26 -24.54 -39.30 12.01
CA VAL A 26 -24.94 -40.68 11.71
C VAL A 26 -23.88 -41.37 10.90
N LEU A 27 -23.42 -42.55 11.33
CA LEU A 27 -22.45 -43.38 10.62
C LEU A 27 -23.12 -44.47 9.78
N GLU A 28 -24.17 -45.07 10.32
CA GLU A 28 -24.92 -46.16 9.67
C GLU A 28 -26.42 -45.94 9.88
N PRO A 29 -27.29 -46.40 8.94
CA PRO A 29 -28.72 -46.34 9.13
C PRO A 29 -29.19 -47.01 10.42
N ALA A 30 -30.37 -46.63 10.90
CA ALA A 30 -30.92 -47.21 12.11
C ALA A 30 -31.19 -48.69 11.95
N HIS A 31 -30.81 -49.53 12.89
CA HIS A 31 -31.10 -50.95 12.96
C HIS A 31 -31.53 -51.36 14.35
N ASP A 32 -32.61 -52.18 14.42
CA ASP A 32 -33.16 -52.65 15.72
C ASP A 32 -33.52 -51.55 16.72
N GLY A 33 -33.97 -50.38 16.25
CA GLY A 33 -34.33 -49.24 17.12
C GLY A 33 -33.11 -48.46 17.67
N TYR A 34 -31.90 -48.76 17.20
CA TYR A 34 -30.67 -48.06 17.57
C TYR A 34 -30.00 -47.45 16.38
N LEU A 35 -29.31 -46.32 16.62
CA LEU A 35 -28.56 -45.58 15.65
C LEU A 35 -27.09 -45.58 16.02
N ARG A 36 -26.20 -45.82 15.04
CA ARG A 36 -24.75 -45.69 15.19
C ARG A 36 -24.32 -44.35 14.74
N ALA A 37 -23.76 -43.57 15.65
CA ALA A 37 -23.36 -42.18 15.36
C ALA A 37 -22.03 -41.79 16.04
N PHE A 38 -21.32 -40.83 15.46
CA PHE A 38 -20.11 -40.25 16.00
C PHE A 38 -20.44 -38.93 16.73
N PHE A 39 -20.13 -38.86 18.02
CA PHE A 39 -20.30 -37.71 18.89
C PHE A 39 -18.94 -37.16 19.31
N GLY A 40 -18.89 -35.99 19.96
CA GLY A 40 -17.65 -35.38 20.45
C GLY A 40 -16.78 -36.29 21.33
N LEU A 41 -17.37 -37.32 21.99
CA LEU A 41 -16.71 -38.32 22.79
C LEU A 41 -16.44 -39.63 22.03
N GLY A 42 -16.54 -39.63 20.71
CA GLY A 42 -16.33 -40.76 19.84
C GLY A 42 -17.62 -41.46 19.40
N GLU A 43 -17.45 -42.62 18.76
CA GLU A 43 -18.55 -43.41 18.23
C GLU A 43 -19.41 -44.03 19.34
N ARG A 44 -20.73 -43.92 19.18
CA ARG A 44 -21.73 -44.51 20.10
C ARG A 44 -22.91 -45.12 19.34
N ARG A 45 -23.48 -46.17 19.93
CA ARG A 45 -24.77 -46.72 19.55
C ARG A 45 -25.82 -46.18 20.50
N VAL A 46 -26.80 -45.42 20.02
CA VAL A 46 -27.80 -44.76 20.83
C VAL A 46 -29.22 -45.14 20.38
N PRO A 47 -30.21 -45.20 21.29
CA PRO A 47 -31.59 -45.43 20.92
C PRO A 47 -32.10 -44.31 20.00
N ILE A 48 -32.86 -44.59 18.96
CA ILE A 48 -33.47 -43.61 18.07
C ILE A 48 -34.31 -42.58 18.84
N SER A 49 -35.00 -43.02 19.90
CA SER A 49 -35.82 -42.16 20.75
C SER A 49 -35.02 -41.10 21.54
N SER A 50 -33.71 -41.29 21.70
CA SER A 50 -32.83 -40.38 22.46
C SER A 50 -32.18 -39.33 21.58
N VAL A 51 -32.33 -39.39 20.27
CA VAL A 51 -31.72 -38.45 19.31
C VAL A 51 -32.81 -37.65 18.59
N ARG A 52 -32.44 -36.43 18.24
CA ARG A 52 -33.24 -35.58 17.37
C ARG A 52 -32.44 -35.25 16.13
N ARG A 53 -33.04 -35.37 14.94
CA ARG A 53 -32.44 -34.94 13.69
C ARG A 53 -32.32 -33.43 13.69
N GLU A 54 -31.12 -32.95 13.39
CA GLU A 54 -30.89 -31.54 13.21
C GLU A 54 -31.35 -31.14 11.82
N ARG A 55 -32.41 -30.36 11.72
CA ARG A 55 -32.96 -29.92 10.46
C ARG A 55 -31.98 -28.96 9.76
N THR A 56 -31.72 -29.18 8.49
CA THR A 56 -30.91 -28.26 7.67
C THR A 56 -31.58 -26.89 7.58
N ARG A 57 -30.80 -25.84 7.26
CA ARG A 57 -31.36 -24.50 7.01
C ARG A 57 -32.49 -24.54 5.96
N THR A 58 -32.27 -25.25 4.87
CA THR A 58 -33.25 -25.43 3.79
C THR A 58 -34.55 -26.07 4.30
N GLU A 59 -34.47 -27.16 5.04
CA GLU A 59 -35.64 -27.82 5.63
C GLU A 59 -36.42 -26.89 6.59
N ARG A 60 -35.70 -26.09 7.40
CA ARG A 60 -36.31 -25.12 8.30
C ARG A 60 -37.10 -24.06 7.57
N ILE A 61 -36.53 -23.51 6.43
CA ILE A 61 -37.22 -22.56 5.58
C ILE A 61 -38.49 -23.18 4.97
N LEU A 62 -38.34 -24.35 4.31
CA LEU A 62 -39.43 -24.97 3.59
C LEU A 62 -40.57 -25.45 4.49
N GLN A 63 -40.29 -25.89 5.68
CA GLN A 63 -41.30 -26.32 6.67
C GLN A 63 -42.06 -25.14 7.27
N SER A 64 -41.50 -23.93 7.27
CA SER A 64 -42.04 -22.77 7.97
C SER A 64 -42.73 -21.75 7.08
N VAL A 65 -42.93 -22.05 5.79
CA VAL A 65 -43.58 -21.11 4.84
C VAL A 65 -44.96 -20.69 5.31
N ALA A 66 -45.19 -19.39 5.39
CA ALA A 66 -46.48 -18.80 5.78
C ALA A 66 -46.67 -17.41 5.18
N GLY A 67 -47.92 -16.94 5.23
CA GLY A 67 -48.25 -15.55 4.92
C GLY A 67 -47.97 -14.62 6.12
N GLY A 68 -48.08 -13.32 5.88
CA GLY A 68 -47.96 -12.27 6.92
C GLY A 68 -46.99 -11.16 6.52
N SER A 69 -47.41 -9.91 6.71
CA SER A 69 -46.67 -8.72 6.28
C SER A 69 -45.29 -8.55 6.99
N ASP A 70 -45.20 -8.92 8.28
CA ASP A 70 -43.94 -8.88 9.03
C ASP A 70 -42.94 -9.89 8.47
N ARG A 71 -43.41 -11.11 8.15
CA ARG A 71 -42.61 -12.16 7.55
C ARG A 71 -42.12 -11.78 6.15
N ALA A 72 -43.00 -11.21 5.31
CA ALA A 72 -42.62 -10.74 3.99
C ALA A 72 -41.55 -9.63 4.08
N ARG A 73 -41.69 -8.72 5.04
CA ARG A 73 -40.69 -7.68 5.30
C ARG A 73 -39.33 -8.29 5.70
N LYS A 74 -39.32 -9.26 6.62
CA LYS A 74 -38.10 -9.96 7.06
C LYS A 74 -37.45 -10.72 5.88
N ALA A 75 -38.23 -11.44 5.07
CA ALA A 75 -37.73 -12.15 3.91
C ALA A 75 -37.11 -11.20 2.88
N TRP A 76 -37.76 -10.06 2.60
CA TRP A 76 -37.21 -9.04 1.72
C TRP A 76 -35.94 -8.41 2.27
N LEU A 77 -35.90 -8.02 3.57
CA LEU A 77 -34.69 -7.46 4.21
C LEU A 77 -33.55 -8.48 4.21
N SER A 78 -33.83 -9.76 4.46
CA SER A 78 -32.80 -10.81 4.38
C SER A 78 -32.25 -10.94 2.95
N TYR A 79 -33.13 -10.93 1.96
CA TYR A 79 -32.72 -10.97 0.55
C TYR A 79 -31.84 -9.77 0.19
N GLU A 80 -32.24 -8.54 0.55
CA GLU A 80 -31.46 -7.33 0.26
C GLU A 80 -30.11 -7.34 0.97
N ALA A 81 -30.06 -7.83 2.20
CA ALA A 81 -28.82 -7.93 2.97
C ALA A 81 -27.79 -8.87 2.32
N HIS A 82 -28.24 -9.89 1.58
CA HIS A 82 -27.36 -10.76 0.80
C HIS A 82 -27.06 -10.19 -0.61
N ALA A 83 -28.04 -9.56 -1.24
CA ALA A 83 -27.94 -9.12 -2.64
C ALA A 83 -27.14 -7.83 -2.81
N LEU A 84 -27.33 -6.82 -1.94
CA LEU A 84 -26.66 -5.52 -2.05
C LEU A 84 -25.13 -5.60 -2.13
N PRO A 85 -24.44 -6.36 -1.27
CA PRO A 85 -22.97 -6.43 -1.27
C PRO A 85 -22.36 -7.19 -2.45
N VAL A 86 -23.15 -7.98 -3.17
CA VAL A 86 -22.68 -8.80 -4.30
C VAL A 86 -23.11 -8.25 -5.67
N MET A 87 -23.73 -7.08 -5.70
CA MET A 87 -24.03 -6.37 -6.95
C MET A 87 -22.74 -5.95 -7.65
N GLU A 88 -22.75 -5.87 -8.98
CA GLU A 88 -21.61 -5.37 -9.76
C GLU A 88 -21.21 -3.95 -9.34
N SER A 89 -22.19 -3.09 -9.04
CA SER A 89 -21.99 -1.71 -8.60
C SER A 89 -21.56 -1.56 -7.13
N ALA A 90 -21.51 -2.64 -6.34
CA ALA A 90 -21.21 -2.58 -4.90
C ALA A 90 -19.86 -1.88 -4.61
N SER A 91 -18.86 -2.16 -5.43
CA SER A 91 -17.52 -1.54 -5.30
C SER A 91 -17.51 -0.01 -5.49
N ALA A 92 -18.54 0.54 -6.14
CA ALA A 92 -18.73 1.97 -6.31
C ALA A 92 -19.58 2.62 -5.21
N LEU A 93 -20.23 1.82 -4.35
CA LEU A 93 -21.10 2.27 -3.27
C LEU A 93 -20.33 2.46 -1.94
N THR A 94 -19.14 3.02 -1.97
CA THR A 94 -18.37 3.31 -0.75
C THR A 94 -18.80 4.62 -0.10
N SER A 95 -18.82 4.65 1.24
CA SER A 95 -19.01 5.86 2.04
C SER A 95 -17.73 6.68 2.22
N ALA A 96 -16.61 6.24 1.68
CA ALA A 96 -15.37 6.98 1.72
C ALA A 96 -15.49 8.31 0.95
N ARG A 97 -15.07 9.41 1.56
CA ARG A 97 -15.10 10.75 0.97
C ARG A 97 -13.93 10.98 0.02
N ILE A 98 -13.86 10.18 -1.02
CA ILE A 98 -12.82 10.22 -2.04
C ILE A 98 -13.44 10.26 -3.43
N ASP A 99 -12.72 10.79 -4.38
CA ASP A 99 -13.09 10.64 -5.80
C ASP A 99 -12.85 9.19 -6.21
N LEU A 100 -13.87 8.55 -6.77
CA LEU A 100 -13.77 7.19 -7.28
C LEU A 100 -13.32 7.21 -8.73
N LEU A 101 -12.13 6.70 -8.96
CA LEU A 101 -11.56 6.64 -10.30
C LEU A 101 -11.90 5.29 -10.97
N PRO A 102 -12.23 5.28 -12.27
CA PRO A 102 -12.65 4.09 -12.99
C PRO A 102 -11.69 2.90 -12.80
N HIS A 103 -10.40 3.11 -12.95
CA HIS A 103 -9.38 2.09 -12.78
C HIS A 103 -9.33 1.51 -11.36
N GLN A 104 -9.60 2.31 -10.31
CA GLN A 104 -9.62 1.86 -8.92
C GLN A 104 -10.84 0.97 -8.62
N VAL A 105 -12.02 1.35 -9.16
CA VAL A 105 -13.26 0.59 -8.98
C VAL A 105 -13.15 -0.78 -9.66
N VAL A 106 -12.66 -0.81 -10.90
CA VAL A 106 -12.47 -2.06 -11.65
C VAL A 106 -11.46 -2.98 -10.96
N LEU A 107 -10.32 -2.44 -10.52
CA LEU A 107 -9.33 -3.21 -9.77
C LEU A 107 -9.91 -3.81 -8.49
N THR A 108 -10.60 -2.97 -7.71
CA THR A 108 -11.24 -3.39 -6.45
C THR A 108 -12.19 -4.55 -6.69
N HIS A 109 -13.03 -4.46 -7.72
CA HIS A 109 -13.96 -5.52 -8.07
C HIS A 109 -13.24 -6.80 -8.51
N ARG A 110 -12.26 -6.71 -9.42
CA ARG A 110 -11.48 -7.87 -9.91
C ARG A 110 -10.80 -8.61 -8.76
N ILE A 111 -10.15 -7.88 -7.83
CA ILE A 111 -9.49 -8.50 -6.67
C ILE A 111 -10.51 -9.05 -5.67
N ALA A 112 -11.58 -8.30 -5.38
CA ALA A 112 -12.57 -8.74 -4.40
C ALA A 112 -13.33 -10.00 -4.85
N THR A 113 -13.47 -10.21 -6.15
CA THR A 113 -14.13 -11.41 -6.73
C THR A 113 -13.19 -12.59 -6.94
N ALA A 114 -11.88 -12.41 -6.83
CA ALA A 114 -10.90 -13.49 -6.95
C ALA A 114 -10.82 -14.38 -5.70
N SER A 115 -10.27 -15.60 -5.81
CA SER A 115 -9.95 -16.50 -4.69
C SER A 115 -8.92 -17.56 -5.10
N PRO A 116 -7.78 -17.70 -4.39
CA PRO A 116 -7.29 -16.79 -3.35
C PRO A 116 -6.83 -15.46 -3.93
N ARG A 117 -6.87 -14.40 -3.11
CA ARG A 117 -6.44 -13.06 -3.52
C ARG A 117 -4.97 -12.87 -3.27
N ARG A 118 -4.14 -13.24 -4.23
CA ARG A 118 -2.68 -13.14 -4.14
C ARG A 118 -2.16 -12.34 -5.31
N TYR A 119 -2.02 -11.02 -5.11
CA TYR A 119 -1.72 -10.09 -6.18
C TYR A 119 -0.62 -9.09 -5.82
N LEU A 120 0.12 -8.69 -6.84
CA LEU A 120 0.98 -7.54 -6.85
C LEU A 120 0.26 -6.39 -7.57
N ILE A 121 0.01 -5.31 -6.85
CA ILE A 121 -0.48 -4.05 -7.44
C ILE A 121 0.74 -3.20 -7.74
N ALA A 122 1.08 -3.12 -9.03
CA ALA A 122 2.30 -2.53 -9.53
C ALA A 122 2.07 -1.18 -10.24
N ASP A 123 1.03 -0.47 -9.87
CA ASP A 123 0.62 0.79 -10.47
C ASP A 123 1.66 1.88 -10.29
N GLU A 124 1.73 2.76 -11.30
CA GLU A 124 2.66 3.90 -11.31
C GLU A 124 2.48 4.80 -10.07
N VAL A 125 3.57 5.49 -9.69
CA VAL A 125 3.55 6.44 -8.58
C VAL A 125 2.50 7.53 -8.83
N GLY A 126 1.60 7.74 -7.86
CA GLY A 126 0.57 8.77 -7.93
C GLY A 126 -0.80 8.29 -8.38
N LEU A 127 -0.96 7.03 -8.84
CA LEU A 127 -2.27 6.43 -9.17
C LEU A 127 -3.13 6.11 -7.96
N GLY A 128 -2.55 6.06 -6.75
CA GLY A 128 -3.30 5.90 -5.52
C GLY A 128 -3.34 4.47 -4.97
N LYS A 129 -2.24 3.71 -5.05
CA LYS A 129 -2.14 2.35 -4.49
C LYS A 129 -2.67 2.19 -3.07
N THR A 130 -2.44 3.19 -2.21
CA THR A 130 -2.98 3.23 -0.85
C THR A 130 -4.51 3.23 -0.85
N ILE A 131 -5.11 4.06 -1.71
CA ILE A 131 -6.56 4.15 -1.90
C ILE A 131 -7.10 2.83 -2.45
N GLU A 132 -6.42 2.24 -3.44
CA GLU A 132 -6.80 0.95 -4.03
C GLU A 132 -6.81 -0.17 -2.99
N ALA A 133 -5.75 -0.28 -2.20
CA ALA A 133 -5.69 -1.26 -1.12
C ALA A 133 -6.77 -1.02 -0.05
N ALA A 134 -7.03 0.24 0.31
CA ALA A 134 -8.08 0.60 1.25
C ALA A 134 -9.49 0.30 0.71
N LEU A 135 -9.75 0.54 -0.59
CA LEU A 135 -11.01 0.14 -1.25
C LEU A 135 -11.19 -1.38 -1.24
N ILE A 136 -10.13 -2.16 -1.52
CA ILE A 136 -10.18 -3.62 -1.46
C ILE A 136 -10.48 -4.10 -0.04
N LEU A 137 -9.78 -3.58 0.98
CA LEU A 137 -10.04 -3.89 2.39
C LEU A 137 -11.49 -3.61 2.75
N ARG A 138 -11.99 -2.48 2.31
CA ARG A 138 -13.35 -2.00 2.53
C ARG A 138 -14.40 -2.89 1.87
N GLU A 139 -14.17 -3.23 0.61
CA GLU A 139 -15.04 -4.12 -0.14
C GLU A 139 -15.12 -5.50 0.51
N LEU A 140 -13.98 -6.07 0.92
CA LEU A 140 -13.94 -7.36 1.61
C LEU A 140 -14.62 -7.32 2.98
N ALA A 141 -14.47 -6.21 3.72
CA ALA A 141 -15.18 -6.01 4.98
C ALA A 141 -16.70 -5.93 4.77
N SER A 142 -17.17 -5.20 3.74
CA SER A 142 -18.59 -5.08 3.43
C SER A 142 -19.22 -6.42 3.02
N ARG A 143 -18.45 -7.29 2.38
CA ARG A 143 -18.86 -8.67 2.05
C ARG A 143 -18.85 -9.62 3.26
N GLY A 144 -18.28 -9.22 4.39
CA GLY A 144 -18.07 -10.07 5.55
C GLY A 144 -16.92 -11.06 5.40
N GLU A 145 -16.02 -10.83 4.46
CA GLU A 145 -14.89 -11.69 4.16
C GLU A 145 -13.57 -11.25 4.81
N LEU A 146 -13.58 -10.15 5.56
CA LEU A 146 -12.42 -9.58 6.24
C LEU A 146 -12.70 -9.36 7.72
N THR A 147 -12.20 -10.24 8.56
CA THR A 147 -12.16 -10.05 10.02
C THR A 147 -10.75 -9.64 10.45
N ARG A 148 -9.74 -10.43 10.06
CA ARG A 148 -8.35 -10.25 10.49
C ARG A 148 -7.47 -9.74 9.36
N ALA A 149 -6.88 -8.55 9.53
CA ALA A 149 -6.01 -7.93 8.54
C ALA A 149 -4.71 -7.41 9.16
N LEU A 150 -3.58 -7.61 8.46
CA LEU A 150 -2.28 -7.08 8.85
C LEU A 150 -1.70 -6.23 7.72
N MET A 151 -1.46 -4.94 8.03
CA MET A 151 -0.75 -4.02 7.15
C MET A 151 0.72 -3.96 7.56
N VAL A 152 1.62 -4.33 6.67
CA VAL A 152 3.08 -4.28 6.85
C VAL A 152 3.64 -3.19 5.97
N VAL A 153 4.06 -2.09 6.57
CA VAL A 153 4.40 -0.87 5.86
C VAL A 153 5.77 -0.32 6.29
N PRO A 154 6.43 0.56 5.51
CA PRO A 154 7.60 1.29 5.99
C PRO A 154 7.30 2.11 7.25
N ALA A 155 8.28 2.25 8.13
CA ALA A 155 8.09 2.94 9.42
C ALA A 155 7.55 4.37 9.27
N GLY A 156 7.99 5.11 8.24
CA GLY A 156 7.52 6.46 7.95
C GLY A 156 6.07 6.55 7.48
N LEU A 157 5.46 5.44 7.05
CA LEU A 157 4.10 5.39 6.49
C LEU A 157 3.05 4.87 7.47
N VAL A 158 3.43 4.33 8.62
CA VAL A 158 2.51 3.72 9.60
C VAL A 158 1.37 4.67 9.98
N ASN A 159 1.69 5.89 10.39
CA ASN A 159 0.69 6.87 10.81
C ASN A 159 -0.17 7.39 9.64
N ASN A 160 0.39 7.43 8.42
CA ASN A 160 -0.37 7.82 7.24
C ASN A 160 -1.42 6.76 6.89
N TRP A 161 -1.03 5.48 6.88
CA TRP A 161 -1.94 4.36 6.68
C TRP A 161 -3.02 4.30 7.76
N HIS A 162 -2.64 4.49 9.04
CA HIS A 162 -3.58 4.53 10.15
C HIS A 162 -4.65 5.62 9.95
N ARG A 163 -4.21 6.84 9.61
CA ARG A 163 -5.14 7.95 9.36
C ARG A 163 -6.06 7.67 8.17
N GLU A 164 -5.51 7.21 7.04
CA GLU A 164 -6.32 6.95 5.83
C GLU A 164 -7.34 5.85 6.08
N LEU A 165 -6.95 4.74 6.71
CA LEU A 165 -7.86 3.64 6.98
C LEU A 165 -8.96 4.03 7.98
N ASN A 166 -8.61 4.73 9.06
CA ASN A 166 -9.56 5.05 10.12
C ASN A 166 -10.41 6.28 9.77
N GLU A 167 -9.81 7.39 9.31
CA GLU A 167 -10.53 8.65 9.11
C GLU A 167 -11.24 8.74 7.74
N VAL A 168 -10.63 8.18 6.68
CA VAL A 168 -11.19 8.27 5.32
C VAL A 168 -12.08 7.07 4.99
N PHE A 169 -11.62 5.86 5.36
CA PHE A 169 -12.32 4.63 5.03
C PHE A 169 -13.13 4.05 6.19
N ASN A 170 -13.12 4.64 7.37
CA ASN A 170 -13.78 4.16 8.58
C ASN A 170 -13.50 2.67 8.88
N LEU A 171 -12.27 2.21 8.59
CA LEU A 171 -11.77 0.90 8.93
C LEU A 171 -10.93 1.01 10.19
N ASP A 172 -11.41 0.46 11.28
CA ASP A 172 -10.73 0.54 12.57
C ASP A 172 -9.50 -0.38 12.59
N PHE A 173 -8.31 0.23 12.54
CA PHE A 173 -7.02 -0.42 12.62
C PHE A 173 -6.22 0.14 13.78
N GLU A 174 -5.54 -0.74 14.51
CA GLU A 174 -4.64 -0.35 15.59
C GLU A 174 -3.18 -0.37 15.13
N VAL A 175 -2.37 0.56 15.67
CA VAL A 175 -0.93 0.59 15.37
C VAL A 175 -0.19 -0.31 16.36
N PHE A 176 0.52 -1.30 15.85
CA PHE A 176 1.44 -2.10 16.64
C PHE A 176 2.76 -1.34 16.83
N GLY A 177 3.03 -0.89 18.05
CA GLY A 177 4.19 -0.08 18.39
C GLY A 177 4.99 -0.61 19.58
N SER A 178 5.98 0.17 20.00
CA SER A 178 6.86 -0.17 21.12
C SER A 178 6.13 -0.27 22.48
N GLU A 179 5.03 0.46 22.65
CA GLU A 179 4.26 0.45 23.91
C GLU A 179 3.40 -0.80 24.08
N GLY A 180 2.82 -1.34 23.00
CA GLY A 180 1.97 -2.54 23.06
C GLY A 180 2.72 -3.85 23.29
N ASP A 181 4.03 -3.89 23.05
CA ASP A 181 4.86 -5.10 23.21
C ASP A 181 5.45 -5.25 24.64
N ILE A 182 5.43 -4.16 25.42
CA ILE A 182 6.10 -4.10 26.74
C ILE A 182 5.16 -4.52 27.88
N THR A 183 3.87 -4.27 27.72
CA THR A 183 2.91 -4.36 28.85
C THR A 183 2.39 -5.77 29.12
N ASP A 184 2.51 -6.70 28.17
CA ASP A 184 1.99 -8.06 28.43
C ASP A 184 2.85 -9.17 27.81
N ARG A 185 3.88 -9.59 28.55
CA ARG A 185 4.70 -10.76 28.18
C ARG A 185 3.90 -12.07 28.14
N LYS A 186 2.69 -12.09 28.69
CA LYS A 186 1.84 -13.29 28.83
C LYS A 186 0.83 -13.42 27.67
N THR A 187 0.40 -12.33 27.05
CA THR A 187 -0.58 -12.35 25.94
C THR A 187 0.08 -12.01 24.61
N ASN A 188 -0.29 -12.74 23.55
CA ASN A 188 0.17 -12.45 22.21
C ASN A 188 -0.69 -11.32 21.63
N ALA A 189 -0.11 -10.12 21.46
CA ALA A 189 -0.79 -8.96 20.89
C ALA A 189 -1.37 -9.24 19.49
N PHE A 190 -0.71 -10.06 18.68
CA PHE A 190 -1.20 -10.45 17.36
C PHE A 190 -2.43 -11.39 17.40
N ALA A 191 -2.69 -12.05 18.53
CA ALA A 191 -3.90 -12.83 18.73
C ALA A 191 -5.04 -12.00 19.33
N LYS A 192 -4.71 -10.89 20.01
CA LYS A 192 -5.67 -10.03 20.69
C LYS A 192 -6.38 -9.06 19.73
N HIS A 193 -5.67 -8.57 18.73
CA HIS A 193 -6.16 -7.54 17.80
C HIS A 193 -6.38 -8.14 16.42
N ASP A 194 -7.52 -7.84 15.82
CA ASP A 194 -7.90 -8.39 14.52
C ASP A 194 -7.40 -7.55 13.36
N ARG A 195 -7.21 -6.24 13.53
CA ARG A 195 -6.76 -5.34 12.47
C ARG A 195 -5.59 -4.50 12.95
N LEU A 196 -4.42 -4.76 12.38
CA LEU A 196 -3.15 -4.17 12.81
C LEU A 196 -2.39 -3.52 11.67
N ILE A 197 -1.75 -2.40 11.97
CA ILE A 197 -0.72 -1.78 11.14
C ILE A 197 0.60 -1.85 11.89
N ALA A 198 1.64 -2.35 11.23
CA ALA A 198 2.97 -2.43 11.84
C ALA A 198 4.06 -2.11 10.83
N SER A 199 5.19 -1.54 11.31
CA SER A 199 6.33 -1.34 10.43
C SER A 199 7.05 -2.65 10.15
N ILE A 200 7.57 -2.79 8.92
CA ILE A 200 8.36 -3.96 8.51
C ILE A 200 9.59 -4.12 9.41
N ASP A 201 10.21 -3.00 9.83
CA ASP A 201 11.37 -2.99 10.72
C ASP A 201 11.05 -3.52 12.12
N THR A 202 9.83 -3.29 12.57
CA THR A 202 9.33 -3.82 13.81
C THR A 202 9.09 -5.33 13.72
N LEU A 203 8.44 -5.81 12.65
CA LEU A 203 7.99 -7.21 12.53
C LEU A 203 9.10 -8.18 12.13
N LYS A 204 10.12 -7.78 11.38
CA LYS A 204 11.19 -8.65 10.85
C LYS A 204 12.07 -9.32 11.92
N ARG A 205 11.96 -8.93 13.18
CA ARG A 205 12.73 -9.53 14.29
C ARG A 205 12.29 -10.98 14.54
N PRO A 206 13.21 -11.97 14.62
CA PRO A 206 12.87 -13.40 14.71
C PRO A 206 11.87 -13.74 15.83
N ALA A 207 12.01 -13.13 16.99
CA ALA A 207 11.08 -13.35 18.12
C ALA A 207 9.65 -12.88 17.81
N ARG A 208 9.49 -11.81 17.01
CA ARG A 208 8.19 -11.30 16.61
C ARG A 208 7.56 -12.12 15.50
N ILE A 209 8.37 -12.59 14.53
CA ILE A 209 7.90 -13.53 13.49
C ILE A 209 7.31 -14.77 14.16
N LYS A 210 7.97 -15.34 15.18
CA LYS A 210 7.43 -16.48 15.92
C LYS A 210 6.06 -16.16 16.53
N ARG A 211 5.94 -15.04 17.23
CA ARG A 211 4.65 -14.61 17.85
C ARG A 211 3.56 -14.34 16.82
N LEU A 212 3.90 -13.85 15.63
CA LEU A 212 2.96 -13.69 14.50
C LEU A 212 2.41 -15.03 14.03
N LEU A 213 3.28 -16.05 13.91
CA LEU A 213 2.90 -17.39 13.47
C LEU A 213 2.17 -18.18 14.55
N ASP A 214 2.37 -17.87 15.83
CA ASP A 214 1.63 -18.43 16.96
C ASP A 214 0.22 -17.82 17.10
N ALA A 215 -0.12 -16.74 16.38
CA ALA A 215 -1.44 -16.11 16.37
C ALA A 215 -2.38 -16.83 15.39
N PRO A 216 -3.72 -16.62 15.48
CA PRO A 216 -4.63 -17.10 14.46
C PRO A 216 -4.30 -16.55 13.07
N ARG A 217 -4.62 -17.34 12.05
CA ARG A 217 -4.36 -17.02 10.64
C ARG A 217 -5.00 -15.67 10.26
N TRP A 218 -4.31 -14.89 9.41
CA TRP A 218 -4.82 -13.65 8.85
C TRP A 218 -5.71 -13.92 7.64
N ASP A 219 -6.82 -13.19 7.51
CA ASP A 219 -7.61 -13.21 6.28
C ASP A 219 -6.83 -12.53 5.16
N LEU A 220 -6.23 -11.37 5.46
CA LEU A 220 -5.45 -10.60 4.49
C LEU A 220 -4.19 -10.02 5.12
N VAL A 221 -3.07 -10.17 4.42
CA VAL A 221 -1.82 -9.45 4.71
C VAL A 221 -1.49 -8.55 3.52
N VAL A 222 -1.18 -7.29 3.80
CA VAL A 222 -0.77 -6.31 2.79
C VAL A 222 0.64 -5.84 3.09
N PHE A 223 1.55 -5.93 2.11
CA PHE A 223 2.88 -5.35 2.17
C PHE A 223 2.94 -4.11 1.29
N ASP A 224 3.23 -2.96 1.88
CA ASP A 224 3.52 -1.75 1.12
C ASP A 224 5.02 -1.66 0.81
N GLU A 225 5.36 -0.99 -0.30
CA GLU A 225 6.71 -0.90 -0.86
C GLU A 225 7.40 -2.28 -0.96
N ALA A 226 6.67 -3.24 -1.54
CA ALA A 226 7.09 -4.65 -1.62
C ALA A 226 8.41 -4.87 -2.38
N HIS A 227 8.93 -3.88 -3.09
CA HIS A 227 10.27 -3.93 -3.70
C HIS A 227 11.40 -4.05 -2.65
N HIS A 228 11.13 -3.79 -1.36
CA HIS A 228 12.07 -4.08 -0.26
C HIS A 228 12.13 -5.55 0.15
N LEU A 229 11.25 -6.42 -0.38
CA LEU A 229 11.24 -7.85 -0.14
C LEU A 229 12.24 -8.56 -1.08
N THR A 230 13.53 -8.45 -0.81
CA THR A 230 14.58 -8.85 -1.74
C THR A 230 15.30 -10.14 -1.34
N ALA A 231 15.75 -10.88 -2.36
CA ALA A 231 16.66 -12.00 -2.20
C ALA A 231 17.75 -11.92 -3.28
N HIS A 232 18.98 -12.18 -2.92
CA HIS A 232 20.15 -12.07 -3.81
C HIS A 232 20.77 -13.42 -4.08
N ARG A 233 21.37 -13.61 -5.27
CA ARG A 233 22.14 -14.78 -5.62
C ARG A 233 23.63 -14.45 -5.58
N THR A 234 24.38 -15.11 -4.70
CA THR A 234 25.81 -14.90 -4.56
C THR A 234 26.52 -16.26 -4.61
N GLY A 235 27.33 -16.51 -5.63
CA GLY A 235 28.10 -17.74 -5.75
C GLY A 235 27.25 -19.03 -5.74
N GLY A 236 26.08 -19.01 -6.39
CA GLY A 236 25.16 -20.16 -6.46
C GLY A 236 24.23 -20.31 -5.24
N LYS A 237 24.45 -19.57 -4.15
CA LYS A 237 23.58 -19.56 -2.95
C LYS A 237 22.62 -18.39 -2.97
N VAL A 238 21.37 -18.65 -2.54
CA VAL A 238 20.35 -17.60 -2.38
C VAL A 238 20.43 -17.04 -0.96
N ARG A 239 20.71 -15.75 -0.84
CA ARG A 239 20.64 -14.98 0.41
C ARG A 239 19.33 -14.21 0.45
N LYS A 240 18.52 -14.44 1.48
CA LYS A 240 17.24 -13.75 1.72
C LYS A 240 17.46 -12.63 2.73
N THR A 241 16.95 -11.43 2.45
CA THR A 241 16.89 -10.35 3.44
C THR A 241 15.90 -10.69 4.56
N GLU A 242 16.02 -10.04 5.71
CA GLU A 242 15.08 -10.25 6.82
C GLU A 242 13.64 -9.84 6.43
N ASN A 243 13.49 -8.81 5.59
CA ASN A 243 12.19 -8.42 5.04
C ASN A 243 11.58 -9.54 4.20
N TYR A 244 12.38 -10.19 3.34
CA TYR A 244 11.90 -11.32 2.53
C TYR A 244 11.50 -12.52 3.40
N LYS A 245 12.28 -12.82 4.44
CA LYS A 245 11.98 -13.93 5.39
C LYS A 245 10.65 -13.69 6.12
N LEU A 246 10.37 -12.46 6.51
CA LEU A 246 9.07 -12.08 7.11
C LEU A 246 7.92 -12.34 6.13
N ALA A 247 8.03 -11.88 4.88
CA ALA A 247 7.00 -12.10 3.87
C ALA A 247 6.81 -13.59 3.54
N GLU A 248 7.92 -14.34 3.44
CA GLU A 248 7.90 -15.79 3.20
C GLU A 248 7.21 -16.55 4.35
N ALA A 249 7.39 -16.13 5.60
CA ALA A 249 6.71 -16.73 6.75
C ALA A 249 5.21 -16.39 6.76
N LEU A 250 4.85 -15.14 6.44
CA LEU A 250 3.45 -14.69 6.46
C LEU A 250 2.62 -15.20 5.28
N LYS A 251 3.25 -15.46 4.10
CA LYS A 251 2.51 -15.93 2.91
C LYS A 251 1.71 -17.22 3.16
N ASP A 252 2.21 -18.10 4.01
CA ASP A 252 1.57 -19.38 4.34
C ASP A 252 0.64 -19.24 5.58
N HIS A 253 0.79 -18.15 6.32
CA HIS A 253 -0.04 -17.81 7.50
C HIS A 253 -1.17 -16.81 7.19
N ALA A 254 -1.37 -16.48 5.92
CA ALA A 254 -2.45 -15.65 5.42
C ALA A 254 -3.27 -16.41 4.35
N ARG A 255 -4.60 -16.15 4.30
CA ARG A 255 -5.43 -16.61 3.20
C ARG A 255 -5.10 -15.80 1.93
N ASP A 256 -5.18 -14.48 2.05
CA ASP A 256 -4.99 -13.52 0.98
C ASP A 256 -3.71 -12.70 1.21
N LEU A 257 -3.01 -12.33 0.13
CA LEU A 257 -1.76 -11.58 0.17
C LEU A 257 -1.74 -10.51 -0.92
N LEU A 258 -1.63 -9.24 -0.53
CA LEU A 258 -1.44 -8.14 -1.47
C LEU A 258 -0.05 -7.52 -1.29
N LEU A 259 0.64 -7.36 -2.38
CA LEU A 259 1.92 -6.66 -2.46
C LEU A 259 1.71 -5.35 -3.23
N LEU A 260 2.15 -4.23 -2.68
CA LEU A 260 2.05 -2.92 -3.31
C LEU A 260 3.44 -2.41 -3.65
N SER A 261 3.69 -2.06 -4.90
CA SER A 261 4.96 -1.46 -5.32
C SER A 261 4.81 -0.72 -6.63
N ALA A 262 5.28 0.51 -6.71
CA ALA A 262 5.35 1.21 -8.00
C ALA A 262 6.46 0.66 -8.91
N THR A 263 7.45 0.00 -8.34
CA THR A 263 8.67 -0.44 -9.00
C THR A 263 9.03 -1.87 -8.64
N PRO A 264 8.16 -2.84 -8.98
CA PRO A 264 8.35 -4.24 -8.55
C PRO A 264 9.60 -4.88 -9.17
N HIS A 265 10.01 -4.35 -10.32
CA HIS A 265 11.17 -4.79 -11.08
C HIS A 265 12.23 -3.69 -11.02
N GLN A 266 13.12 -3.77 -10.05
CA GLN A 266 14.25 -2.85 -9.93
C GLN A 266 15.40 -3.17 -10.91
N GLY A 267 15.08 -3.78 -12.07
CA GLY A 267 16.06 -4.23 -13.04
C GLY A 267 16.55 -5.68 -12.84
N ASN A 268 16.20 -6.34 -11.73
CA ASN A 268 16.66 -7.67 -11.36
C ASN A 268 15.60 -8.75 -11.57
N HIS A 269 15.73 -9.51 -12.65
CA HIS A 269 14.79 -10.60 -12.98
C HIS A 269 14.72 -11.65 -11.86
N PHE A 270 15.84 -11.94 -11.20
CA PHE A 270 15.86 -12.90 -10.10
C PHE A 270 15.06 -12.39 -8.89
N GLN A 271 15.23 -11.10 -8.52
CA GLN A 271 14.48 -10.50 -7.42
C GLN A 271 12.99 -10.44 -7.74
N PHE A 272 12.63 -10.05 -8.97
CA PHE A 272 11.24 -9.99 -9.40
C PHE A 272 10.59 -11.39 -9.44
N TRP A 273 11.28 -12.40 -9.97
CA TRP A 273 10.83 -13.78 -9.89
C TRP A 273 10.62 -14.24 -8.44
N ARG A 274 11.55 -13.88 -7.52
CA ARG A 274 11.38 -14.19 -6.09
C ARG A 274 10.16 -13.49 -5.48
N LEU A 275 9.86 -12.28 -5.91
CA LEU A 275 8.65 -11.56 -5.48
C LEU A 275 7.38 -12.27 -5.99
N ALA A 276 7.37 -12.69 -7.26
CA ALA A 276 6.26 -13.46 -7.84
C ALA A 276 6.05 -14.81 -7.10
N GLN A 277 7.14 -15.46 -6.65
CA GLN A 277 7.06 -16.68 -5.86
C GLN A 277 6.40 -16.51 -4.48
N LEU A 278 6.39 -15.31 -3.89
CA LEU A 278 5.63 -15.06 -2.67
C LEU A 278 4.12 -15.16 -2.92
N LEU A 279 3.67 -14.82 -4.12
CA LEU A 279 2.25 -14.86 -4.51
C LEU A 279 1.85 -16.27 -4.98
N ASN A 280 2.60 -16.82 -5.91
CA ASN A 280 2.36 -18.17 -6.44
C ASN A 280 3.71 -18.90 -6.69
N PRO A 281 4.10 -19.83 -5.82
CA PRO A 281 5.39 -20.55 -5.94
C PRO A 281 5.54 -21.42 -7.19
N THR A 282 4.42 -21.85 -7.78
CA THR A 282 4.38 -22.78 -8.92
C THR A 282 4.21 -22.08 -10.26
N LEU A 283 4.04 -20.76 -10.27
CA LEU A 283 3.76 -20.01 -11.48
C LEU A 283 4.91 -20.03 -12.49
N PHE A 284 6.15 -19.98 -11.98
CA PHE A 284 7.38 -19.97 -12.78
C PHE A 284 8.46 -20.85 -12.16
N GLY A 285 9.12 -21.66 -12.98
CA GLY A 285 10.23 -22.54 -12.57
C GLY A 285 11.54 -21.78 -12.28
N GLY A 286 11.70 -20.58 -12.87
CA GLY A 286 12.89 -19.73 -12.72
C GLY A 286 12.70 -18.36 -13.34
N PRO A 287 13.71 -17.47 -13.22
CA PRO A 287 13.64 -16.16 -13.85
C PRO A 287 13.59 -16.24 -15.37
N GLU A 288 14.24 -17.23 -16.00
CA GLU A 288 14.21 -17.45 -17.44
C GLU A 288 12.80 -17.89 -17.91
N ASP A 289 12.17 -18.85 -17.22
CA ASP A 289 10.80 -19.28 -17.50
C ASP A 289 9.80 -18.12 -17.36
N MET A 290 10.01 -17.24 -16.37
CA MET A 290 9.19 -16.04 -16.21
C MET A 290 9.33 -15.09 -17.41
N LEU A 291 10.52 -14.95 -17.97
CA LEU A 291 10.76 -14.11 -19.15
C LEU A 291 10.12 -14.70 -20.41
N GLU A 292 10.13 -16.01 -20.57
CA GLU A 292 9.53 -16.71 -21.70
C GLU A 292 7.99 -16.77 -21.63
N ASN A 293 7.42 -16.86 -20.43
CA ASN A 293 6.00 -17.07 -20.16
C ASN A 293 5.35 -15.88 -19.44
N ARG A 294 5.70 -14.66 -19.81
CA ARG A 294 5.27 -13.39 -19.17
C ARG A 294 3.77 -13.22 -19.04
N HIS A 295 2.99 -13.65 -20.02
CA HIS A 295 1.53 -13.57 -20.00
C HIS A 295 0.92 -14.19 -18.73
N ARG A 296 1.63 -15.13 -18.07
CA ARG A 296 1.18 -15.68 -16.79
C ARG A 296 1.24 -14.67 -15.64
N LEU A 297 2.01 -13.56 -15.77
CA LEU A 297 2.01 -12.49 -14.77
C LEU A 297 0.63 -11.85 -14.59
N ASN A 298 -0.21 -11.83 -15.64
CA ASN A 298 -1.58 -11.33 -15.57
C ASN A 298 -2.44 -12.04 -14.53
N THR A 299 -2.06 -13.25 -14.13
CA THR A 299 -2.78 -14.00 -13.10
C THR A 299 -2.45 -13.56 -11.67
N VAL A 300 -1.34 -12.83 -11.47
CA VAL A 300 -0.86 -12.42 -10.14
C VAL A 300 -0.49 -10.94 -10.05
N MET A 301 -0.57 -10.17 -11.16
CA MET A 301 -0.12 -8.78 -11.17
C MET A 301 -1.08 -7.88 -11.92
N PHE A 302 -1.33 -6.70 -11.36
CA PHE A 302 -1.97 -5.57 -12.03
C PHE A 302 -0.94 -4.44 -12.15
N ARG A 303 -0.83 -3.88 -13.35
CA ARG A 303 0.01 -2.73 -13.62
C ARG A 303 -0.71 -1.77 -14.54
N ARG A 304 -0.83 -0.53 -14.09
CA ARG A 304 -1.41 0.56 -14.88
C ARG A 304 -0.50 1.77 -14.81
N THR A 305 -0.52 2.53 -15.88
CA THR A 305 0.24 3.76 -16.03
C THR A 305 -0.68 4.97 -15.89
N LYS A 306 -0.12 6.15 -15.73
CA LYS A 306 -0.91 7.40 -15.75
C LYS A 306 -1.58 7.64 -17.09
N ALA A 307 -1.02 7.10 -18.18
CA ALA A 307 -1.62 7.17 -19.49
C ALA A 307 -2.91 6.34 -19.60
N ASP A 308 -3.01 5.23 -18.87
CA ASP A 308 -4.20 4.37 -18.83
C ASP A 308 -5.31 4.95 -17.96
N ALA A 309 -4.97 5.86 -17.05
CA ALA A 309 -5.91 6.43 -16.11
C ALA A 309 -6.70 7.61 -16.70
N CYS A 310 -8.01 7.49 -16.70
CA CYS A 310 -8.92 8.52 -17.24
C CYS A 310 -10.06 8.82 -16.29
N GLN A 311 -10.74 9.95 -16.54
CA GLN A 311 -12.01 10.30 -15.93
C GLN A 311 -13.12 9.37 -16.46
N PRO A 312 -14.31 9.32 -15.81
CA PRO A 312 -15.45 8.55 -16.33
C PRO A 312 -15.90 8.94 -17.74
N ASP A 313 -15.59 10.16 -18.19
CA ASP A 313 -15.86 10.66 -19.54
C ASP A 313 -14.76 10.36 -20.55
N GLY A 314 -13.71 9.64 -20.14
CA GLY A 314 -12.55 9.29 -20.97
C GLY A 314 -11.49 10.38 -21.11
N SER A 315 -11.67 11.55 -20.48
CA SER A 315 -10.64 12.60 -20.49
C SER A 315 -9.42 12.21 -19.63
N PRO A 316 -8.20 12.71 -19.96
CA PRO A 316 -7.00 12.42 -19.19
C PRO A 316 -7.16 12.83 -17.71
N LEU A 317 -6.73 11.94 -16.82
CA LEU A 317 -6.82 12.15 -15.37
C LEU A 317 -5.73 13.07 -14.83
N PHE A 318 -4.55 13.03 -15.44
CA PHE A 318 -3.37 13.74 -14.97
C PHE A 318 -3.06 14.96 -15.82
N ALA A 319 -2.65 16.04 -15.15
CA ALA A 319 -2.10 17.21 -15.81
C ALA A 319 -0.79 16.86 -16.54
N ARG A 320 -0.38 17.69 -17.50
CA ARG A 320 0.90 17.53 -18.17
C ARG A 320 2.05 17.74 -17.19
N ARG A 321 3.19 17.14 -17.51
CA ARG A 321 4.44 17.31 -16.79
C ARG A 321 5.51 17.84 -17.74
N TRP A 322 6.36 18.72 -17.20
CA TRP A 322 7.51 19.24 -17.89
C TRP A 322 8.74 19.15 -16.99
N VAL A 323 9.82 18.55 -17.51
CA VAL A 323 11.07 18.37 -16.77
C VAL A 323 12.18 19.11 -17.50
N HIS A 324 12.87 19.98 -16.79
CA HIS A 324 14.00 20.75 -17.30
C HIS A 324 15.26 20.50 -16.48
N THR A 325 16.35 20.17 -17.16
CA THR A 325 17.66 20.03 -16.54
C THR A 325 18.51 21.26 -16.85
N GLU A 326 18.82 22.05 -15.84
CA GLU A 326 19.72 23.20 -15.92
C GLU A 326 21.13 22.79 -15.53
N SER A 327 22.06 22.81 -16.47
CA SER A 327 23.46 22.47 -16.24
C SER A 327 24.32 23.72 -16.25
N PHE A 328 25.27 23.81 -15.32
CA PHE A 328 26.16 24.94 -15.20
C PHE A 328 27.50 24.53 -14.57
N LEU A 329 28.52 25.40 -14.76
CA LEU A 329 29.89 25.19 -14.27
C LEU A 329 30.11 25.85 -12.92
N MET A 330 31.03 25.33 -12.14
CA MET A 330 31.53 25.93 -10.92
C MET A 330 32.22 27.26 -11.21
N ASN A 331 32.18 28.18 -10.25
CA ASN A 331 33.05 29.35 -10.25
C ASN A 331 34.50 28.95 -9.90
N GLN A 332 35.44 29.92 -9.97
CA GLN A 332 36.84 29.62 -9.77
C GLN A 332 37.19 29.16 -8.35
N GLU A 333 36.57 29.76 -7.31
CA GLU A 333 36.78 29.35 -5.92
C GLU A 333 36.25 27.95 -5.66
N GLU A 334 35.04 27.66 -6.15
CA GLU A 334 34.40 26.36 -6.04
C GLU A 334 35.24 25.27 -6.71
N ARG A 335 35.78 25.57 -7.91
CA ARG A 335 36.60 24.60 -8.64
C ARG A 335 37.90 24.30 -7.92
N LEU A 336 38.60 25.32 -7.37
CA LEU A 336 39.80 25.11 -6.58
C LEU A 336 39.52 24.26 -5.35
N PHE A 337 38.44 24.55 -4.63
CA PHE A 337 38.04 23.78 -3.46
C PHE A 337 37.70 22.34 -3.84
N TYR A 338 36.91 22.14 -4.92
CA TYR A 338 36.53 20.82 -5.41
C TYR A 338 37.73 19.97 -5.84
N GLU A 339 38.72 20.56 -6.54
CA GLU A 339 39.93 19.87 -6.93
C GLU A 339 40.72 19.39 -5.69
N LYS A 340 40.89 20.24 -4.70
CA LYS A 340 41.56 19.86 -3.44
C LYS A 340 40.78 18.84 -2.62
N LEU A 341 39.46 18.94 -2.58
CA LEU A 341 38.63 17.95 -1.97
C LEU A 341 38.77 16.60 -2.70
N ARG A 342 38.79 16.60 -4.02
CA ARG A 342 38.99 15.39 -4.84
C ARG A 342 40.33 14.71 -4.52
N GLU A 343 41.45 15.46 -4.43
CA GLU A 343 42.76 14.92 -4.00
C GLU A 343 42.66 14.22 -2.63
N TYR A 344 41.98 14.85 -1.67
CA TYR A 344 41.76 14.25 -0.34
C TYR A 344 40.92 12.96 -0.43
N LEU A 345 39.88 12.91 -1.27
CA LEU A 345 39.02 11.74 -1.46
C LEU A 345 39.78 10.59 -2.17
N GLU A 346 40.57 10.89 -3.20
CA GLU A 346 41.38 9.91 -3.94
C GLU A 346 42.37 9.21 -2.99
N ASP A 347 43.12 9.97 -2.18
CA ASP A 347 44.03 9.42 -1.18
C ASP A 347 43.29 8.53 -0.15
N GLY A 348 42.08 8.95 0.28
CA GLY A 348 41.25 8.17 1.20
C GLY A 348 40.76 6.85 0.58
N PHE A 349 40.34 6.85 -0.68
CA PHE A 349 39.96 5.63 -1.40
C PHE A 349 41.16 4.69 -1.61
N ASP A 350 42.32 5.24 -1.93
CA ASP A 350 43.54 4.43 -2.11
C ASP A 350 43.98 3.77 -0.81
N LEU A 351 43.92 4.50 0.31
CA LEU A 351 44.19 3.91 1.63
C LEU A 351 43.15 2.82 1.96
N ALA A 352 41.87 3.08 1.71
CA ALA A 352 40.82 2.10 1.94
C ALA A 352 41.00 0.80 1.12
N ARG A 353 41.40 0.90 -0.15
CA ARG A 353 41.71 -0.25 -0.99
C ARG A 353 42.89 -1.08 -0.46
N ARG A 354 43.96 -0.43 -0.02
CA ARG A 354 45.15 -1.10 0.53
C ARG A 354 44.85 -1.87 1.81
N GLN A 355 43.89 -1.40 2.62
CA GLN A 355 43.49 -2.00 3.90
C GLN A 355 42.43 -3.10 3.76
N GLY A 356 41.90 -3.36 2.56
CA GLY A 356 40.94 -4.42 2.29
C GLY A 356 39.67 -4.31 3.14
N ASN A 357 39.36 -5.35 3.94
CA ASN A 357 38.15 -5.36 4.76
C ASN A 357 38.15 -4.27 5.85
N GLN A 358 39.31 -3.92 6.41
CA GLN A 358 39.43 -2.86 7.42
C GLN A 358 39.24 -1.46 6.81
N GLY A 359 39.52 -1.30 5.50
CA GLY A 359 39.34 -0.05 4.78
C GLY A 359 37.91 0.27 4.39
N ARG A 360 36.94 -0.65 4.54
CA ARG A 360 35.55 -0.44 4.07
C ARG A 360 34.89 0.82 4.66
N ALA A 361 35.08 1.06 5.96
CA ALA A 361 34.49 2.23 6.62
C ALA A 361 35.04 3.55 6.07
N LEU A 362 36.35 3.62 5.83
CA LEU A 362 36.99 4.78 5.23
C LEU A 362 36.53 5.01 3.77
N GLY A 363 36.50 3.92 2.96
CA GLY A 363 36.00 4.00 1.59
C GLY A 363 34.56 4.48 1.50
N PHE A 364 33.72 4.03 2.43
CA PHE A 364 32.34 4.49 2.56
C PHE A 364 32.25 5.98 2.95
N LEU A 365 33.06 6.42 3.89
CA LEU A 365 33.18 7.84 4.25
C LEU A 365 33.56 8.72 3.06
N MET A 366 34.57 8.31 2.28
CA MET A 366 35.00 9.04 1.09
C MET A 366 33.88 9.14 0.05
N ALA A 367 33.13 8.07 -0.17
CA ALA A 367 31.97 8.06 -1.06
C ALA A 367 30.87 9.03 -0.58
N ILE A 368 30.63 9.13 0.72
CA ILE A 368 29.67 10.09 1.28
C ILE A 368 30.16 11.53 1.07
N PHE A 369 31.40 11.84 1.35
CA PHE A 369 31.94 13.19 1.10
C PHE A 369 31.79 13.60 -0.36
N GLN A 370 32.06 12.69 -1.27
CA GLN A 370 31.88 12.92 -2.69
C GLN A 370 30.44 13.25 -3.04
N LYS A 371 29.49 12.45 -2.54
CA LYS A 371 28.04 12.67 -2.73
C LYS A 371 27.59 14.02 -2.19
N ILE A 372 28.05 14.39 -1.01
CA ILE A 372 27.74 15.67 -0.38
C ILE A 372 28.29 16.83 -1.23
N ALA A 373 29.48 16.69 -1.83
CA ALA A 373 30.08 17.70 -2.67
C ALA A 373 29.26 18.05 -3.93
N ALA A 374 28.56 17.07 -4.48
CA ALA A 374 27.63 17.30 -5.59
C ALA A 374 26.32 18.01 -5.17
N SER A 375 26.00 17.95 -3.88
CA SER A 375 24.84 18.65 -3.29
C SER A 375 25.18 20.11 -2.98
N SER A 376 26.05 20.35 -1.99
CA SER A 376 26.53 21.69 -1.67
C SER A 376 27.89 21.66 -0.95
N PHE A 377 28.71 22.69 -1.13
CA PHE A 377 29.96 22.84 -0.40
C PHE A 377 29.74 23.17 1.08
N ALA A 378 28.65 23.86 1.42
CA ALA A 378 28.28 24.11 2.81
C ALA A 378 28.00 22.81 3.57
N ALA A 379 27.39 21.83 2.92
CA ALA A 379 27.21 20.50 3.54
C ALA A 379 28.56 19.77 3.71
N VAL A 380 29.45 19.84 2.72
CA VAL A 380 30.83 19.34 2.83
C VAL A 380 31.55 19.98 4.02
N ARG A 381 31.47 21.31 4.13
CA ARG A 381 32.08 22.06 5.25
C ARG A 381 31.60 21.56 6.61
N ARG A 382 30.30 21.32 6.73
CA ARG A 382 29.68 20.79 7.94
C ARG A 382 30.24 19.40 8.30
N THR A 383 30.29 18.50 7.32
CA THR A 383 30.78 17.14 7.51
C THR A 383 32.29 17.12 7.79
N LEU A 384 33.10 17.96 7.13
CA LEU A 384 34.54 18.14 7.44
C LEU A 384 34.76 18.62 8.88
N LYS A 385 33.98 19.60 9.35
CA LYS A 385 34.07 20.09 10.74
C LYS A 385 33.71 18.99 11.75
N ARG A 386 32.65 18.19 11.47
CA ARG A 386 32.30 17.05 12.31
C ARG A 386 33.43 16.00 12.33
N ARG A 387 33.99 15.67 11.17
CA ARG A 387 35.10 14.73 11.06
C ARG A 387 36.31 15.23 11.83
N LEU A 388 36.66 16.50 11.69
CA LEU A 388 37.74 17.15 12.45
C LEU A 388 37.54 17.05 13.97
N LEU A 389 36.30 17.33 14.44
CA LEU A 389 35.92 17.18 15.85
C LEU A 389 36.11 15.74 16.34
N MET A 390 35.63 14.77 15.56
CA MET A 390 35.75 13.36 15.95
C MET A 390 37.19 12.88 15.98
N LEU A 391 38.04 13.28 15.02
CA LEU A 391 39.47 12.97 15.02
C LEU A 391 40.20 13.63 16.20
N THR A 392 39.87 14.88 16.52
CA THR A 392 40.45 15.61 17.69
C THR A 392 40.06 14.91 18.99
N LEU A 393 38.83 14.49 19.16
CA LEU A 393 38.37 13.73 20.33
C LEU A 393 39.02 12.34 20.43
N HIS A 394 39.15 11.64 19.30
CA HIS A 394 39.80 10.31 19.24
C HIS A 394 41.29 10.42 19.64
N GLU A 395 42.02 11.43 19.13
CA GLU A 395 43.39 11.66 19.46
C GLU A 395 43.56 12.01 20.95
N ALA A 396 42.65 12.84 21.52
CA ALA A 396 42.65 13.15 22.95
C ALA A 396 42.42 11.90 23.83
N LEU A 397 41.59 10.94 23.37
CA LEU A 397 41.31 9.70 24.07
C LEU A 397 42.45 8.68 23.99
N LEU A 398 43.04 8.49 22.79
CA LEU A 398 44.09 7.51 22.57
C LEU A 398 45.40 7.90 23.25
N ARG A 399 45.73 9.21 23.28
CA ARG A 399 46.96 9.74 23.86
C ARG A 399 46.81 10.15 25.33
N ASP A 400 45.73 9.77 25.98
CA ASP A 400 45.48 10.13 27.39
C ASP A 400 46.61 9.70 28.35
N LYS A 401 47.42 8.68 27.98
CA LYS A 401 48.59 8.24 28.75
C LYS A 401 49.93 8.90 28.33
N GLU A 402 49.98 9.48 27.13
CA GLU A 402 51.19 10.03 26.53
C GLU A 402 51.26 11.57 26.57
N LEU A 403 50.08 12.22 26.64
CA LEU A 403 49.98 13.67 26.66
C LEU A 403 50.15 14.20 28.09
N ASP A 404 50.89 15.27 28.22
CA ASP A 404 50.92 16.06 29.43
C ASP A 404 49.58 16.81 29.68
N ILE A 405 49.41 17.40 30.86
CA ILE A 405 48.17 18.05 31.26
C ILE A 405 47.83 19.20 30.28
N GLU A 406 48.85 19.93 29.84
CA GLU A 406 48.74 21.09 28.96
C GLU A 406 48.30 20.69 27.53
N GLY A 407 48.78 19.56 27.00
CA GLY A 407 48.39 18.99 25.73
C GLY A 407 46.93 18.51 25.74
N ARG A 408 46.47 17.91 26.83
CA ARG A 408 45.03 17.49 26.98
C ARG A 408 44.08 18.66 27.08
N GLU A 409 44.46 19.71 27.83
CA GLU A 409 43.64 20.90 27.95
C GLU A 409 43.53 21.62 26.59
N ARG A 410 44.61 21.69 25.82
CA ARG A 410 44.61 22.30 24.49
C ARG A 410 43.69 21.57 23.50
N LEU A 411 43.76 20.22 23.41
CA LEU A 411 42.88 19.43 22.54
C LEU A 411 41.42 19.50 22.99
N THR A 412 41.17 19.58 24.30
CA THR A 412 39.81 19.73 24.83
C THR A 412 39.24 21.11 24.50
N GLU A 413 40.04 22.15 24.55
CA GLU A 413 39.63 23.52 24.18
C GLU A 413 39.38 23.63 22.67
N GLU A 414 40.25 23.04 21.85
CA GLU A 414 40.03 22.95 20.39
C GLU A 414 38.72 22.25 20.06
N ALA A 415 38.38 21.13 20.72
CA ALA A 415 37.09 20.44 20.55
C ALA A 415 35.91 21.33 21.00
N ARG A 416 36.04 22.12 22.06
CA ARG A 416 35.01 23.08 22.48
C ARG A 416 34.80 24.17 21.45
N GLU A 417 35.87 24.71 20.86
CA GLU A 417 35.77 25.73 19.80
C GLU A 417 35.06 25.17 18.56
N LEU A 418 35.36 23.93 18.20
CA LEU A 418 34.68 23.25 17.08
C LEU A 418 33.20 23.03 17.36
N ILE A 419 32.79 22.67 18.58
CA ILE A 419 31.38 22.54 18.97
C ILE A 419 30.69 23.91 18.91
N HIS A 420 31.30 24.96 19.44
CA HIS A 420 30.75 26.32 19.36
C HIS A 420 30.54 26.74 17.89
N ALA A 421 31.51 26.45 17.02
CA ALA A 421 31.44 26.79 15.60
C ALA A 421 30.38 25.99 14.86
N GLU A 422 30.15 24.73 15.25
CA GLU A 422 29.14 23.85 14.57
C GLU A 422 27.72 24.21 14.97
N PHE A 423 27.47 24.49 16.25
CA PHE A 423 26.13 24.76 16.77
C PHE A 423 25.73 26.23 16.75
N GLY A 424 26.60 27.13 16.25
CA GLY A 424 26.31 28.57 16.16
C GLY A 424 26.07 29.25 17.53
N LEU A 425 26.53 28.65 18.61
CA LEU A 425 26.29 29.08 19.95
C LEU A 425 27.20 30.26 20.27
N ALA A 426 26.64 31.37 20.69
CA ALA A 426 27.45 32.52 21.16
C ALA A 426 28.31 32.07 22.34
N LYS A 427 29.59 32.42 22.34
CA LYS A 427 30.59 32.03 23.38
C LYS A 427 30.12 32.31 24.81
N ASP A 428 29.19 33.24 24.98
CA ASP A 428 28.68 33.70 26.29
C ASP A 428 27.37 33.00 26.72
N SER A 429 26.75 32.17 25.89
CA SER A 429 25.40 31.61 26.14
C SER A 429 25.37 30.18 26.67
N ILE A 430 26.50 29.46 26.66
CA ILE A 430 26.56 28.06 27.14
C ILE A 430 27.68 27.94 28.18
N GLY A 431 27.30 27.50 29.35
CA GLY A 431 28.25 27.24 30.44
C GLY A 431 29.21 26.09 30.08
N ARG A 432 30.45 26.17 30.59
CA ARG A 432 31.51 25.14 30.39
C ARG A 432 31.01 23.72 30.66
N SER A 433 30.09 23.57 31.62
CA SER A 433 29.45 22.29 31.98
C SER A 433 28.53 21.70 30.91
N GLU A 434 27.90 22.49 30.04
CA GLU A 434 27.01 22.04 28.97
C GLU A 434 27.78 21.50 27.75
N VAL A 435 28.90 22.18 27.41
CA VAL A 435 29.83 21.71 26.37
C VAL A 435 30.49 20.40 26.82
N ASP A 436 30.90 20.28 28.08
CA ASP A 436 31.47 19.06 28.64
C ASP A 436 30.42 17.90 28.66
N ARG A 437 29.12 18.20 28.86
CA ARG A 437 28.03 17.22 28.77
C ARG A 437 27.84 16.74 27.33
N VAL A 438 27.83 17.63 26.34
CA VAL A 438 27.75 17.28 24.91
C VAL A 438 28.96 16.43 24.48
N LEU A 439 30.18 16.81 24.94
CA LEU A 439 31.40 16.03 24.73
C LEU A 439 31.31 14.64 25.35
N ALA A 440 30.79 14.52 26.56
CA ALA A 440 30.61 13.25 27.26
C ALA A 440 29.58 12.37 26.56
N ASP A 441 28.47 12.95 26.06
CA ASP A 441 27.46 12.24 25.31
C ASP A 441 27.98 11.78 23.94
N LEU A 442 28.73 12.62 23.23
CA LEU A 442 29.40 12.22 21.98
C LEU A 442 30.42 11.12 22.21
N LYS A 443 31.23 11.20 23.26
CA LYS A 443 32.16 10.13 23.64
C LYS A 443 31.44 8.82 23.96
N TYR A 444 30.36 8.89 24.73
CA TYR A 444 29.54 7.70 25.08
C TYR A 444 28.92 7.04 23.84
N ARG A 445 28.38 7.84 22.92
CA ARG A 445 27.80 7.34 21.66
C ARG A 445 28.88 6.74 20.76
N LEU A 446 30.07 7.29 20.73
CA LEU A 446 31.22 6.76 19.99
C LEU A 446 31.64 5.39 20.53
N VAL A 447 31.81 5.25 21.82
CA VAL A 447 32.19 4.01 22.48
C VAL A 447 31.10 2.96 22.30
N LYS A 448 29.85 3.32 22.49
CA LYS A 448 28.71 2.39 22.31
C LYS A 448 28.53 1.92 20.86
N LYS A 449 28.73 2.80 19.86
CA LYS A 449 28.69 2.40 18.44
C LYS A 449 29.87 1.51 18.05
N LEU A 450 31.05 1.75 18.56
CA LEU A 450 32.21 0.87 18.33
C LEU A 450 31.98 -0.55 18.85
N ASP A 451 31.23 -0.70 19.95
CA ASP A 451 30.85 -2.02 20.49
C ASP A 451 29.69 -2.69 19.70
N GLU A 452 28.76 -1.92 19.14
CA GLU A 452 27.61 -2.41 18.37
C GLU A 452 27.94 -2.62 16.87
N ASP A 453 28.78 -1.78 16.25
CA ASP A 453 29.14 -1.85 14.82
C ASP A 453 30.13 -2.96 14.47
N ALA A 454 30.68 -3.65 15.46
CA ALA A 454 31.46 -4.89 15.20
C ALA A 454 30.61 -6.04 14.62
N LEU A 455 29.29 -5.91 14.57
CA LEU A 455 28.38 -7.00 14.22
C LEU A 455 27.53 -6.83 12.95
N GLU A 456 27.19 -5.64 12.45
CA GLU A 456 26.38 -5.51 11.22
C GLU A 456 26.61 -4.18 10.46
N MET A 457 27.51 -4.20 9.47
CA MET A 457 27.42 -3.23 8.36
C MET A 457 26.14 -3.50 7.58
N PRO A 458 25.32 -2.48 7.21
CA PRO A 458 24.16 -2.68 6.38
C PRO A 458 24.57 -3.39 5.09
N SER A 459 23.84 -4.45 4.74
CA SER A 459 24.09 -5.26 3.54
C SER A 459 23.88 -4.50 2.23
N ASP A 460 23.30 -3.31 2.30
CA ASP A 460 23.17 -2.33 1.24
C ASP A 460 23.38 -0.92 1.80
N PRO A 461 24.62 -0.40 1.81
CA PRO A 461 24.93 0.95 2.31
C PRO A 461 24.36 2.06 1.42
N TYR A 462 23.75 1.71 0.28
CA TYR A 462 23.35 2.66 -0.77
C TYR A 462 21.83 2.66 -1.03
N GLY A 463 21.08 1.90 -0.28
CA GLY A 463 19.69 1.46 -0.55
C GLY A 463 18.58 2.44 -0.26
N SER A 464 18.75 3.69 0.01
CA SER A 464 17.75 4.76 -0.13
C SER A 464 18.29 6.10 0.40
N GLU A 465 17.75 7.21 -0.10
CA GLU A 465 18.00 8.56 0.45
C GLU A 465 17.68 8.66 1.96
N TYR A 466 16.83 7.78 2.49
CA TYR A 466 16.48 7.71 3.92
C TYR A 466 17.70 7.39 4.80
N SER A 467 18.66 6.63 4.28
CA SER A 467 19.89 6.28 4.99
C SER A 467 20.98 7.36 4.90
N ALA A 468 20.88 8.33 3.99
CA ALA A 468 21.96 9.30 3.74
C ALA A 468 22.29 10.16 4.97
N THR A 469 21.29 10.62 5.75
CA THR A 469 21.51 11.42 6.95
C THR A 469 22.14 10.59 8.08
N HIS A 470 21.68 9.37 8.27
CA HIS A 470 22.26 8.45 9.25
C HIS A 470 23.63 7.94 8.82
N ALA A 471 23.84 7.76 7.53
CA ALA A 471 25.13 7.40 6.95
C ALA A 471 26.17 8.51 7.11
N GLU A 472 25.77 9.80 6.97
CA GLU A 472 26.65 10.97 7.23
C GLU A 472 27.13 10.99 8.68
N GLU A 473 26.22 10.75 9.63
CA GLU A 473 26.54 10.70 11.06
C GLU A 473 27.45 9.50 11.41
N ALA A 474 27.13 8.33 10.89
CA ALA A 474 27.89 7.11 11.13
C ALA A 474 29.29 7.18 10.52
N ALA A 475 29.40 7.70 9.29
CA ALA A 475 30.66 7.84 8.60
C ALA A 475 31.59 8.87 9.28
N SER A 476 31.05 9.97 9.76
CA SER A 476 31.85 10.98 10.50
C SER A 476 32.45 10.41 11.80
N ALA A 477 31.81 9.38 12.39
CA ALA A 477 32.27 8.74 13.63
C ALA A 477 33.27 7.58 13.41
N ALA A 478 33.49 7.12 12.18
CA ALA A 478 34.46 6.05 11.86
C ALA A 478 35.90 6.59 11.89
N VAL A 479 36.50 6.65 13.07
CA VAL A 479 37.84 7.29 13.29
C VAL A 479 39.00 6.31 13.42
N ASP A 480 38.73 4.99 13.46
CA ASP A 480 39.76 3.94 13.64
C ASP A 480 40.75 3.88 12.49
N LEU A 481 40.30 4.21 11.28
CA LEU A 481 41.14 4.35 10.10
C LEU A 481 41.02 5.77 9.56
N HIS A 482 42.17 6.48 9.53
CA HIS A 482 42.27 7.84 9.03
C HIS A 482 43.49 8.03 8.17
N LEU A 483 43.49 9.08 7.33
CA LEU A 483 44.64 9.47 6.51
C LEU A 483 45.77 10.00 7.37
N PRO A 484 47.06 9.82 6.97
CA PRO A 484 48.16 10.53 7.61
C PRO A 484 47.88 12.02 7.60
N GLU A 485 48.08 12.69 8.78
CA GLU A 485 47.86 14.12 8.94
C GLU A 485 46.45 14.61 8.51
N GLU A 486 45.43 13.75 8.60
CA GLU A 486 44.05 14.05 8.15
C GLU A 486 43.51 15.34 8.78
N ARG A 487 43.80 15.62 10.07
CA ARG A 487 43.36 16.84 10.73
C ARG A 487 43.92 18.09 10.04
N LEU A 488 45.20 18.08 9.65
CA LEU A 488 45.85 19.22 8.95
C LEU A 488 45.22 19.38 7.55
N ARG A 489 45.05 18.31 6.83
CA ARG A 489 44.40 18.30 5.50
C ARG A 489 42.96 18.86 5.54
N ILE A 490 42.18 18.47 6.53
CA ILE A 490 40.83 19.03 6.74
C ILE A 490 40.93 20.52 7.11
N GLY A 491 41.89 20.92 7.95
CA GLY A 491 42.16 22.33 8.28
C GLY A 491 42.46 23.17 7.04
N ASP A 492 43.27 22.63 6.12
CA ASP A 492 43.62 23.31 4.87
C ASP A 492 42.40 23.43 3.93
N LEU A 493 41.58 22.38 3.80
CA LEU A 493 40.31 22.43 3.05
C LEU A 493 39.36 23.48 3.63
N LEU A 494 39.23 23.54 4.93
CA LEU A 494 38.36 24.55 5.58
C LEU A 494 38.88 26.00 5.39
N ARG A 495 40.20 26.20 5.23
CA ARG A 495 40.83 27.52 4.99
C ARG A 495 40.55 28.02 3.57
N ILE A 496 40.59 27.14 2.58
CA ILE A 496 40.30 27.47 1.16
C ILE A 496 38.83 27.39 0.78
N PHE A 497 37.93 27.19 1.76
CA PHE A 497 36.50 27.09 1.52
C PHE A 497 35.99 28.36 0.81
N PRO A 498 35.15 28.21 -0.26
CA PRO A 498 34.62 29.33 -1.03
C PRO A 498 33.90 30.34 -0.16
N GLN A 499 34.24 31.64 -0.32
CA GLN A 499 33.63 32.74 0.41
C GLN A 499 32.43 33.33 -0.31
N GLN A 500 32.39 33.18 -1.63
CA GLN A 500 31.26 33.60 -2.48
C GLN A 500 30.08 32.66 -2.31
N ARG A 501 28.87 33.17 -2.64
CA ARG A 501 27.67 32.34 -2.71
C ARG A 501 27.87 31.22 -3.73
N GLU A 502 27.51 30.02 -3.36
CA GLU A 502 27.59 28.85 -4.24
C GLU A 502 26.81 29.08 -5.55
N THR A 503 27.42 28.73 -6.68
CA THR A 503 26.83 28.91 -8.02
C THR A 503 25.47 28.22 -8.13
N LYS A 504 25.34 27.05 -7.55
CA LYS A 504 24.09 26.26 -7.53
C LYS A 504 22.98 26.98 -6.77
N VAL A 505 23.31 27.61 -5.64
CA VAL A 505 22.38 28.43 -4.85
C VAL A 505 21.99 29.68 -5.62
N GLN A 506 22.94 30.35 -6.28
CA GLN A 506 22.65 31.54 -7.09
C GLN A 506 21.67 31.20 -8.22
N LYS A 507 21.89 30.09 -8.92
CA LYS A 507 20.97 29.61 -9.99
C LYS A 507 19.58 29.30 -9.44
N LEU A 508 19.49 28.66 -8.28
CA LEU A 508 18.19 28.46 -7.60
C LEU A 508 17.49 29.80 -7.34
N LEU A 509 18.19 30.75 -6.73
CA LEU A 509 17.60 32.06 -6.41
C LEU A 509 17.15 32.81 -7.67
N ASP A 510 17.94 32.78 -8.74
CA ASP A 510 17.59 33.39 -10.03
C ASP A 510 16.30 32.74 -10.60
N GLY A 511 16.20 31.41 -10.54
CA GLY A 511 15.01 30.66 -10.96
C GLY A 511 13.78 31.02 -10.13
N LEU A 512 13.92 31.07 -8.80
CA LEU A 512 12.84 31.47 -7.89
C LEU A 512 12.37 32.91 -8.19
N GLY A 513 13.31 33.85 -8.36
CA GLY A 513 12.99 35.24 -8.71
C GLY A 513 12.29 35.36 -10.06
N HIS A 514 12.66 34.52 -11.04
CA HIS A 514 11.97 34.49 -12.34
C HIS A 514 10.53 34.01 -12.19
N LEU A 515 10.27 32.94 -11.48
CA LEU A 515 8.96 32.37 -11.23
C LEU A 515 8.05 33.35 -10.46
N TRP A 516 8.53 33.98 -9.42
CA TRP A 516 7.73 34.93 -8.62
C TRP A 516 7.48 36.27 -9.34
N ARG A 517 8.28 36.63 -10.32
CA ARG A 517 7.95 37.77 -11.23
C ARG A 517 6.74 37.44 -12.12
N GLN A 518 6.57 36.17 -12.49
CA GLN A 518 5.41 35.73 -13.26
C GLN A 518 4.18 35.54 -12.38
N ASN A 519 4.34 34.92 -11.21
CA ASN A 519 3.26 34.71 -10.23
C ASN A 519 3.82 34.81 -8.81
N ALA A 520 3.58 35.95 -8.18
CA ALA A 520 4.06 36.22 -6.81
C ALA A 520 3.55 35.25 -5.75
N ASN A 521 2.45 34.53 -6.02
CA ASN A 521 1.83 33.57 -5.11
C ASN A 521 2.26 32.12 -5.38
N GLU A 522 3.16 31.88 -6.32
CA GLU A 522 3.60 30.55 -6.68
C GLU A 522 4.24 29.81 -5.50
N LYS A 523 3.79 28.58 -5.26
CA LYS A 523 4.33 27.71 -4.22
C LYS A 523 5.32 26.73 -4.83
N ILE A 524 6.48 26.62 -4.20
CA ILE A 524 7.64 25.92 -4.74
C ILE A 524 8.12 24.89 -3.72
N VAL A 525 8.33 23.66 -4.17
CA VAL A 525 8.91 22.58 -3.40
C VAL A 525 10.36 22.39 -3.82
N ILE A 526 11.28 22.33 -2.86
CA ILE A 526 12.70 22.10 -3.10
C ILE A 526 13.14 20.86 -2.36
N PHE A 527 13.67 19.88 -3.07
CA PHE A 527 14.26 18.69 -2.49
C PHE A 527 15.78 18.83 -2.41
N ALA A 528 16.32 18.55 -1.22
CA ALA A 528 17.74 18.44 -0.97
C ALA A 528 18.01 17.26 -0.02
N THR A 529 19.05 16.47 -0.29
CA THR A 529 19.30 15.23 0.44
C THR A 529 19.92 15.48 1.81
N TYR A 530 20.84 16.44 1.90
CA TYR A 530 21.66 16.65 3.09
C TYR A 530 21.17 17.82 3.93
N LEU A 531 21.19 17.66 5.25
CA LEU A 531 20.73 18.69 6.21
C LEU A 531 21.50 20.00 6.08
N GLY A 532 22.81 19.94 5.82
CA GLY A 532 23.63 21.15 5.59
C GLY A 532 23.19 21.93 4.36
N THR A 533 22.76 21.24 3.30
CA THR A 533 22.20 21.85 2.11
C THR A 533 20.81 22.46 2.36
N VAL A 534 19.95 21.76 3.09
CA VAL A 534 18.61 22.27 3.46
C VAL A 534 18.74 23.57 4.27
N ASP A 535 19.63 23.59 5.25
CA ASP A 535 19.88 24.78 6.08
C ASP A 535 20.46 25.95 5.28
N LEU A 536 21.35 25.66 4.32
CA LEU A 536 21.90 26.65 3.38
C LEU A 536 20.78 27.26 2.54
N ILE A 537 20.00 26.43 1.85
CA ILE A 537 18.93 26.88 0.95
C ILE A 537 17.92 27.75 1.71
N ALA A 538 17.45 27.30 2.89
CA ALA A 538 16.48 28.03 3.68
C ALA A 538 17.01 29.42 4.06
N ARG A 539 18.23 29.51 4.57
CA ARG A 539 18.88 30.77 4.95
C ARG A 539 19.03 31.71 3.75
N GLU A 540 19.51 31.20 2.61
CA GLU A 540 19.78 32.03 1.42
C GLU A 540 18.48 32.56 0.80
N ILE A 541 17.38 31.76 0.82
CA ILE A 541 16.07 32.20 0.37
C ILE A 541 15.50 33.27 1.32
N GLU A 542 15.59 33.08 2.64
CA GLU A 542 15.12 34.06 3.62
C GLU A 542 15.85 35.39 3.51
N GLN A 543 17.17 35.35 3.20
CA GLN A 543 17.98 36.56 2.98
C GLN A 543 17.64 37.25 1.65
N ALA A 544 17.48 36.49 0.56
CA ALA A 544 17.23 37.06 -0.76
C ALA A 544 15.77 37.50 -0.95
N TYR A 545 14.83 36.80 -0.36
CA TYR A 545 13.38 36.97 -0.51
C TYR A 545 12.65 36.93 0.84
N PRO A 546 12.90 37.91 1.77
CA PRO A 546 12.39 37.84 3.14
C PRO A 546 10.87 37.85 3.26
N GLY A 547 10.14 38.28 2.19
CA GLY A 547 8.67 38.30 2.17
C GLY A 547 8.02 37.00 1.75
N GLN A 548 8.78 36.00 1.24
CA GLN A 548 8.18 34.77 0.68
C GLN A 548 7.99 33.68 1.73
N GLY A 549 8.78 33.67 2.77
CA GLY A 549 8.71 32.67 3.84
C GLY A 549 9.16 31.29 3.40
N VAL A 550 9.82 30.56 4.29
CA VAL A 550 10.32 29.21 4.08
C VAL A 550 9.81 28.27 5.18
N VAL A 551 9.33 27.08 4.79
CA VAL A 551 9.10 25.96 5.68
C VAL A 551 10.21 24.94 5.45
N VAL A 552 10.85 24.48 6.52
CA VAL A 552 11.90 23.46 6.45
C VAL A 552 11.38 22.16 7.05
N LEU A 553 11.56 21.05 6.33
CA LEU A 553 11.18 19.71 6.76
C LEU A 553 12.39 18.77 6.68
N ARG A 554 13.01 18.52 7.84
CA ARG A 554 14.25 17.72 7.97
C ARG A 554 14.00 16.23 8.20
N GLY A 555 12.77 15.75 8.11
CA GLY A 555 12.31 14.48 8.66
C GLY A 555 11.66 14.71 10.02
N GLY A 556 11.46 13.67 10.81
CA GLY A 556 10.85 13.78 12.12
C GLY A 556 9.52 13.02 12.23
N ASP A 557 8.81 13.26 13.32
CA ASP A 557 7.54 12.61 13.57
C ASP A 557 6.44 13.08 12.56
N HIS A 558 5.39 12.31 12.51
CA HIS A 558 4.28 12.58 11.59
C HIS A 558 3.57 13.93 11.91
N GLY A 559 3.50 14.32 13.19
CA GLY A 559 2.89 15.57 13.60
C GLY A 559 3.64 16.80 13.06
N ALA A 560 4.98 16.78 13.10
CA ALA A 560 5.82 17.82 12.53
C ALA A 560 5.65 17.94 11.02
N LYS A 561 5.56 16.80 10.31
CA LYS A 561 5.31 16.76 8.85
C LYS A 561 3.96 17.37 8.48
N LEU A 562 2.90 17.01 9.18
CA LEU A 562 1.56 17.55 8.94
C LEU A 562 1.47 19.04 9.27
N ALA A 563 2.12 19.49 10.35
CA ALA A 563 2.16 20.90 10.70
C ALA A 563 2.88 21.72 9.62
N ALA A 564 3.99 21.22 9.09
CA ALA A 564 4.72 21.84 7.98
C ALA A 564 3.87 21.89 6.69
N GLU A 565 3.21 20.79 6.33
CA GLU A 565 2.31 20.74 5.17
C GLU A 565 1.14 21.73 5.31
N ARG A 566 0.47 21.74 6.47
CA ARG A 566 -0.64 22.67 6.74
C ARG A 566 -0.20 24.13 6.63
N ARG A 567 0.95 24.47 7.23
CA ARG A 567 1.52 25.81 7.17
C ARG A 567 1.86 26.21 5.73
N PHE A 568 2.47 25.29 4.96
CA PHE A 568 2.79 25.53 3.56
C PHE A 568 1.56 25.64 2.67
N ARG A 569 0.47 24.93 2.97
CA ARG A 569 -0.79 24.95 2.22
C ARG A 569 -1.57 26.25 2.37
N LEU A 570 -1.41 26.99 3.47
CA LEU A 570 -2.13 28.26 3.69
C LEU A 570 -1.93 29.21 2.52
N LYS A 571 -3.02 29.85 2.06
CA LYS A 571 -2.99 30.78 0.92
C LYS A 571 -2.00 31.93 1.14
N ASP A 572 -1.97 32.49 2.35
CA ASP A 572 -1.07 33.58 2.76
C ASP A 572 0.14 33.05 3.54
N GLY A 573 0.37 31.74 3.53
CA GLY A 573 1.49 31.09 4.17
C GLY A 573 2.78 31.14 3.33
N PRO A 574 3.85 30.53 3.85
CA PRO A 574 5.15 30.44 3.17
C PRO A 574 5.04 29.94 1.73
N ARG A 575 5.88 30.49 0.85
CA ARG A 575 5.88 30.13 -0.59
C ARG A 575 6.83 29.01 -0.92
N VAL A 576 7.76 28.68 -0.01
CA VAL A 576 8.76 27.63 -0.24
C VAL A 576 8.67 26.56 0.85
N LEU A 577 8.71 25.31 0.41
CA LEU A 577 8.95 24.14 1.25
C LEU A 577 10.30 23.54 0.85
N VAL A 578 11.27 23.53 1.77
CA VAL A 578 12.55 22.83 1.59
C VAL A 578 12.50 21.54 2.40
N CYS A 579 12.69 20.40 1.77
CA CYS A 579 12.58 19.11 2.44
C CYS A 579 13.67 18.12 2.04
N THR A 580 14.03 17.25 3.00
CA THR A 580 14.87 16.06 2.75
C THR A 580 14.02 14.91 2.19
N ALA A 581 14.69 13.86 1.71
CA ALA A 581 14.03 12.62 1.28
C ALA A 581 13.18 12.00 2.42
N ALA A 582 13.70 11.95 3.63
CA ALA A 582 12.96 11.49 4.80
C ALA A 582 11.72 12.34 5.12
N GLY A 583 11.75 13.63 4.78
CA GLY A 583 10.61 14.54 4.89
C GLY A 583 9.52 14.28 3.88
N ARG A 584 9.85 13.76 2.68
CA ARG A 584 8.89 13.61 1.57
C ARG A 584 7.82 12.55 1.81
N GLU A 585 8.10 11.52 2.57
CA GLU A 585 7.17 10.39 2.77
C GLU A 585 5.88 10.83 3.47
N GLY A 586 4.76 10.43 2.91
CA GLY A 586 3.43 10.72 3.46
C GLY A 586 2.89 12.13 3.20
N LEU A 587 3.62 13.01 2.48
CA LEU A 587 3.15 14.35 2.12
C LEU A 587 2.29 14.35 0.85
N ASN A 588 1.27 15.19 0.85
CA ASN A 588 0.45 15.49 -0.32
C ASN A 588 0.62 16.96 -0.73
N LEU A 589 1.44 17.20 -1.77
CA LEU A 589 1.83 18.52 -2.22
C LEU A 589 1.23 18.91 -3.57
N GLN A 590 0.15 18.26 -4.00
CA GLN A 590 -0.50 18.49 -5.30
C GLN A 590 -1.01 19.93 -5.51
N PHE A 591 -1.12 20.74 -4.46
CA PHE A 591 -1.44 22.16 -4.56
C PHE A 591 -0.26 23.03 -5.00
N ALA A 592 0.97 22.48 -5.05
CA ALA A 592 2.14 23.10 -5.63
C ALA A 592 2.46 22.40 -6.96
N ARG A 593 2.74 23.16 -8.00
CA ARG A 593 3.04 22.64 -9.33
C ARG A 593 4.51 22.72 -9.72
N ILE A 594 5.34 23.36 -8.89
CA ILE A 594 6.77 23.59 -9.17
C ILE A 594 7.63 22.86 -8.17
N LEU A 595 8.59 22.11 -8.68
CA LEU A 595 9.54 21.33 -7.91
C LEU A 595 10.97 21.57 -8.42
N PHE A 596 11.89 21.86 -7.48
CA PHE A 596 13.31 21.87 -7.74
C PHE A 596 13.96 20.66 -7.10
N ASN A 597 14.70 19.87 -7.86
CA ASN A 597 15.68 18.94 -7.36
C ASN A 597 17.01 19.71 -7.24
N PHE A 598 17.30 20.21 -6.05
CA PHE A 598 18.56 20.91 -5.79
C PHE A 598 19.73 19.94 -5.89
N ASP A 599 19.59 18.73 -5.36
CA ASP A 599 20.47 17.60 -5.63
C ASP A 599 19.68 16.44 -6.26
N LEU A 600 20.38 15.68 -7.07
CA LEU A 600 19.80 14.54 -7.75
C LEU A 600 19.97 13.29 -6.90
N PRO A 601 18.88 12.50 -6.72
CA PRO A 601 19.01 11.21 -6.07
C PRO A 601 19.80 10.24 -6.95
N TRP A 602 20.55 9.37 -6.31
CA TRP A 602 21.33 8.34 -6.99
C TRP A 602 20.44 7.29 -7.67
N ASN A 603 19.35 6.95 -6.99
CA ASN A 603 18.32 6.10 -7.56
C ASN A 603 17.33 6.96 -8.37
N PRO A 604 17.27 6.78 -9.67
CA PRO A 604 16.31 7.52 -10.51
C PRO A 604 14.85 7.35 -10.07
N MET A 605 14.53 6.24 -9.43
CA MET A 605 13.19 6.00 -8.91
C MET A 605 12.82 6.94 -7.76
N ASP A 606 13.82 7.38 -6.98
CA ASP A 606 13.61 8.40 -5.95
C ASP A 606 13.21 9.74 -6.56
N MET A 607 13.72 10.07 -7.76
CA MET A 607 13.29 11.24 -8.51
C MET A 607 11.82 11.17 -8.89
N GLU A 608 11.36 10.03 -9.40
CA GLU A 608 9.96 9.81 -9.74
C GLU A 608 9.05 9.87 -8.50
N GLN A 609 9.51 9.35 -7.37
CA GLN A 609 8.81 9.49 -6.11
C GLN A 609 8.72 10.95 -5.62
N ARG A 610 9.78 11.76 -5.82
CA ARG A 610 9.75 13.22 -5.53
C ARG A 610 8.73 13.91 -6.42
N ILE A 611 8.77 13.66 -7.71
CA ILE A 611 7.85 14.25 -8.69
C ILE A 611 6.40 13.83 -8.39
N GLY A 612 6.18 12.58 -8.03
CA GLY A 612 4.86 12.06 -7.63
C GLY A 612 4.25 12.73 -6.40
N ARG A 613 4.97 13.63 -5.69
CA ARG A 613 4.40 14.47 -4.61
C ARG A 613 3.61 15.66 -5.14
N ILE A 614 3.98 16.20 -6.29
CA ILE A 614 3.30 17.33 -6.95
C ILE A 614 2.49 16.87 -8.18
N HIS A 615 2.97 15.91 -8.95
CA HIS A 615 2.34 15.36 -10.14
C HIS A 615 1.49 14.13 -9.77
N ARG A 616 0.29 14.40 -9.31
CA ARG A 616 -0.62 13.44 -8.69
C ARG A 616 -2.05 13.79 -9.07
N TYR A 617 -2.99 12.85 -8.87
CA TYR A 617 -4.41 13.14 -9.02
C TYR A 617 -4.82 14.39 -8.23
N GLY A 618 -5.57 15.27 -8.87
CA GLY A 618 -5.97 16.57 -8.30
C GLY A 618 -5.02 17.74 -8.64
N GLN A 619 -3.87 17.48 -9.26
CA GLN A 619 -3.06 18.55 -9.89
C GLN A 619 -3.77 19.00 -11.18
N ARG A 620 -4.10 20.29 -11.24
CA ARG A 620 -4.83 20.87 -12.40
C ARG A 620 -3.91 21.57 -13.39
N ASP A 621 -2.74 22.00 -12.93
CA ASP A 621 -1.77 22.73 -13.71
C ASP A 621 -0.60 21.85 -14.16
N THR A 622 0.06 22.21 -15.26
CA THR A 622 1.26 21.52 -15.70
C THR A 622 2.31 21.52 -14.59
N ALA A 623 2.70 20.32 -14.15
CA ALA A 623 3.78 20.15 -13.18
C ALA A 623 5.12 20.50 -13.83
N GLN A 624 5.89 21.37 -13.19
CA GLN A 624 7.20 21.82 -13.66
C GLN A 624 8.29 21.35 -12.72
N VAL A 625 9.24 20.61 -13.25
CA VAL A 625 10.34 20.01 -12.50
C VAL A 625 11.64 20.56 -13.02
N TYR A 626 12.45 21.13 -12.14
CA TYR A 626 13.76 21.70 -12.45
C TYR A 626 14.86 20.90 -11.74
N ASN A 627 15.77 20.33 -12.51
CA ASN A 627 16.95 19.62 -12.01
C ASN A 627 18.17 20.55 -12.10
N LEU A 628 18.86 20.80 -10.99
CA LEU A 628 20.04 21.64 -10.94
C LEU A 628 21.32 20.80 -10.93
N VAL A 629 22.15 20.90 -11.97
CA VAL A 629 23.33 20.04 -12.19
C VAL A 629 24.60 20.84 -12.34
N LEU A 630 25.58 20.59 -11.45
CA LEU A 630 26.96 21.06 -11.65
C LEU A 630 27.67 20.13 -12.61
N SER A 631 27.83 20.56 -13.87
CA SER A 631 28.32 19.74 -14.98
C SER A 631 29.79 19.36 -14.89
N ASP A 632 30.58 20.03 -14.10
CA ASP A 632 32.01 19.76 -13.84
C ASP A 632 32.24 18.87 -12.62
N THR A 633 31.19 18.49 -11.87
CA THR A 633 31.29 17.40 -10.88
C THR A 633 31.25 16.04 -11.58
N ILE A 634 31.79 15.02 -10.94
CA ILE A 634 31.73 13.64 -11.45
C ILE A 634 30.28 13.20 -11.57
N GLU A 635 29.47 13.44 -10.55
CA GLU A 635 28.05 13.17 -10.48
C GLU A 635 27.26 13.86 -11.59
N GLY A 636 27.51 15.15 -11.78
CA GLY A 636 26.86 15.93 -12.81
C GLY A 636 27.13 15.39 -14.20
N ARG A 637 28.39 15.04 -14.49
CA ARG A 637 28.76 14.45 -15.78
C ARG A 637 28.12 13.09 -16.01
N ILE A 638 28.10 12.23 -15.02
CA ILE A 638 27.46 10.91 -15.13
C ILE A 638 25.94 11.08 -15.37
N PHE A 639 25.29 11.98 -14.61
CA PHE A 639 23.87 12.25 -14.80
C PHE A 639 23.56 12.79 -16.19
N LEU A 640 24.31 13.78 -16.67
CA LEU A 640 24.10 14.36 -18.01
C LEU A 640 24.31 13.32 -19.11
N LEU A 641 25.33 12.48 -18.98
CA LEU A 641 25.58 11.38 -19.93
C LEU A 641 24.42 10.36 -19.92
N LEU A 642 23.89 10.01 -18.76
CA LEU A 642 22.72 9.13 -18.63
C LEU A 642 21.48 9.77 -19.26
N ASP A 643 21.23 11.05 -18.98
CA ASP A 643 20.08 11.79 -19.49
C ASP A 643 20.10 11.91 -21.02
N GLU A 644 21.27 12.19 -21.59
CA GLU A 644 21.50 12.23 -23.05
C GLU A 644 21.21 10.86 -23.68
N LYS A 645 21.77 9.79 -23.13
CA LYS A 645 21.59 8.43 -23.65
C LYS A 645 20.16 7.92 -23.52
N LEU A 646 19.48 8.25 -22.45
CA LEU A 646 18.05 7.93 -22.28
C LEU A 646 17.19 8.63 -23.34
N THR A 647 17.49 9.89 -23.61
CA THR A 647 16.80 10.68 -24.65
C THR A 647 17.06 10.10 -26.04
N GLU A 648 18.29 9.66 -26.33
CA GLU A 648 18.62 8.99 -27.58
C GLU A 648 17.86 7.67 -27.77
N ILE A 649 17.79 6.85 -26.71
CA ILE A 649 17.04 5.59 -26.72
C ILE A 649 15.56 5.85 -26.98
N ALA A 650 14.94 6.78 -26.26
CA ALA A 650 13.53 7.06 -26.39
C ALA A 650 13.16 7.61 -27.77
N ARG A 651 14.00 8.47 -28.38
CA ARG A 651 13.82 8.93 -29.75
C ARG A 651 13.90 7.78 -30.76
N THR A 652 14.85 6.86 -30.56
CA THR A 652 15.05 5.71 -31.46
C THR A 652 13.84 4.75 -31.38
N VAL A 653 13.11 4.73 -30.25
CA VAL A 653 11.95 3.86 -30.01
C VAL A 653 10.64 4.48 -30.52
N GLY A 654 10.66 5.80 -30.86
CA GLY A 654 9.43 6.52 -31.24
C GLY A 654 8.50 6.80 -30.07
N MET A 655 8.99 6.74 -28.82
CA MET A 655 8.23 6.98 -27.59
C MET A 655 8.58 8.36 -27.00
N VAL A 656 8.54 9.36 -27.83
CA VAL A 656 8.63 10.77 -27.46
C VAL A 656 7.30 11.45 -27.77
N ASP A 657 6.91 12.41 -26.93
CA ASP A 657 5.77 13.27 -27.23
C ASP A 657 6.05 14.18 -28.45
N ASP A 658 5.03 14.92 -28.90
CA ASP A 658 5.14 15.88 -30.02
C ASP A 658 6.23 16.95 -29.81
N GLN A 659 6.76 17.08 -28.59
CA GLN A 659 7.83 18.03 -28.22
C GLN A 659 9.19 17.35 -28.06
N GLY A 660 9.27 16.03 -28.28
CA GLY A 660 10.50 15.23 -28.18
C GLY A 660 10.90 14.82 -26.76
N ASN A 661 9.99 14.93 -25.77
CA ASN A 661 10.22 14.46 -24.41
C ASN A 661 9.96 12.96 -24.32
N VAL A 662 10.78 12.28 -23.52
CA VAL A 662 10.66 10.83 -23.28
C VAL A 662 9.42 10.54 -22.45
N ALA A 663 8.65 9.52 -22.85
CA ALA A 663 7.56 9.01 -22.01
C ALA A 663 8.09 8.60 -20.62
N GLU A 664 7.41 9.06 -19.56
CA GLU A 664 7.88 9.01 -18.17
C GLU A 664 8.17 7.59 -17.67
N ASP A 665 7.28 6.66 -17.96
CA ASP A 665 7.41 5.26 -17.58
C ASP A 665 8.66 4.58 -18.12
N MET A 666 9.01 4.90 -19.36
CA MET A 666 10.20 4.37 -20.01
C MET A 666 11.48 4.88 -19.37
N ARG A 667 11.53 6.17 -19.03
CA ARG A 667 12.70 6.77 -18.38
C ARG A 667 12.98 6.10 -17.05
N ALA A 668 11.94 5.94 -16.21
CA ALA A 668 12.03 5.28 -14.91
C ALA A 668 12.44 3.79 -15.04
N GLN A 669 11.89 3.09 -16.02
CA GLN A 669 12.18 1.68 -16.27
C GLN A 669 13.61 1.47 -16.78
N ILE A 670 14.05 2.24 -17.76
CA ILE A 670 15.40 2.16 -18.30
C ILE A 670 16.43 2.53 -17.22
N LEU A 671 16.17 3.59 -16.46
CA LEU A 671 17.04 3.99 -15.35
C LEU A 671 17.11 2.94 -14.24
N GLY A 672 16.00 2.30 -13.91
CA GLY A 672 15.96 1.18 -12.96
C GLY A 672 16.87 0.03 -13.39
N GLN A 673 16.85 -0.35 -14.66
CA GLN A 673 17.69 -1.40 -15.21
C GLN A 673 19.17 -1.02 -15.32
N LEU A 674 19.44 0.23 -15.72
CA LEU A 674 20.79 0.73 -15.76
C LEU A 674 21.40 0.80 -14.36
N SER A 675 20.63 1.16 -13.34
CA SER A 675 21.09 1.25 -11.96
C SER A 675 21.58 -0.09 -11.39
N GLU A 676 21.07 -1.20 -11.89
CA GLU A 676 21.49 -2.52 -11.45
C GLU A 676 22.75 -3.05 -12.17
N ARG A 677 22.84 -2.83 -13.48
CA ARG A 677 23.98 -3.25 -14.28
C ARG A 677 25.20 -2.35 -14.07
N LEU A 678 24.93 -1.07 -13.87
CA LEU A 678 25.93 -0.09 -13.50
C LEU A 678 25.98 -0.07 -11.98
N ASN A 679 26.94 -0.77 -11.39
CA ASN A 679 27.26 -0.49 -10.00
C ASN A 679 27.76 0.96 -9.94
N TYR A 680 26.88 1.91 -9.58
CA TYR A 680 27.19 3.34 -9.55
C TYR A 680 28.41 3.64 -8.67
N ASP A 681 28.60 2.89 -7.60
CA ASP A 681 29.78 3.05 -6.75
C ASP A 681 31.06 2.67 -7.47
N ARG A 682 31.01 1.62 -8.28
CA ARG A 682 32.14 1.22 -9.12
C ARG A 682 32.37 2.24 -10.22
N LEU A 683 31.33 2.70 -10.90
CA LEU A 683 31.41 3.77 -11.90
C LEU A 683 32.02 5.05 -11.32
N TYR A 684 31.65 5.41 -10.07
CA TYR A 684 32.22 6.57 -9.42
C TYR A 684 33.68 6.38 -9.05
N GLN A 685 34.05 5.22 -8.53
CA GLN A 685 35.46 4.90 -8.23
C GLN A 685 36.32 4.86 -9.51
N GLU A 686 35.77 4.36 -10.60
CA GLU A 686 36.44 4.34 -11.90
C GLU A 686 36.51 5.74 -12.54
N ALA A 687 35.46 6.55 -12.39
CA ALA A 687 35.40 7.93 -12.84
C ALA A 687 36.40 8.85 -12.08
N LEU A 688 36.75 8.55 -10.84
CA LEU A 688 37.83 9.24 -10.12
C LEU A 688 39.18 9.02 -10.83
N SER A 689 39.42 7.84 -11.38
CA SER A 689 40.64 7.47 -12.11
C SER A 689 40.55 7.77 -13.63
N ASP A 690 39.39 8.14 -14.16
CA ASP A 690 39.11 8.47 -15.54
C ASP A 690 38.37 9.82 -15.65
N PRO A 691 39.05 10.95 -15.48
CA PRO A 691 38.43 12.28 -15.48
C PRO A 691 37.62 12.63 -16.75
N GLU A 692 37.93 11.99 -17.88
CA GLU A 692 37.21 12.19 -19.14
C GLU A 692 36.04 11.22 -19.32
N LEU A 693 35.79 10.33 -18.35
CA LEU A 693 34.73 9.32 -18.37
C LEU A 693 34.74 8.39 -19.59
N LYS A 694 35.88 8.22 -20.27
CA LYS A 694 35.98 7.41 -21.50
C LYS A 694 35.66 5.94 -21.24
N ARG A 695 36.16 5.37 -20.14
CA ARG A 695 35.83 4.00 -19.72
C ARG A 695 34.41 3.89 -19.26
N THR A 696 33.93 4.85 -18.47
CA THR A 696 32.55 4.93 -18.02
C THR A 696 31.59 5.03 -19.22
N GLN A 697 31.93 5.79 -20.27
CA GLN A 697 31.16 5.88 -21.49
C GLN A 697 31.13 4.54 -22.25
N VAL A 698 32.25 3.83 -22.37
CA VAL A 698 32.33 2.51 -22.99
C VAL A 698 31.54 1.45 -22.19
N GLU A 699 31.61 1.46 -20.86
CA GLU A 699 30.82 0.56 -20.03
C GLU A 699 29.32 0.89 -20.10
N LEU A 700 28.97 2.19 -20.14
CA LEU A 700 27.62 2.63 -20.34
C LEU A 700 27.12 2.24 -21.74
N GLU A 701 27.91 2.43 -22.78
CA GLU A 701 27.58 2.00 -24.14
C GLU A 701 27.47 0.49 -24.28
N ALA A 702 28.31 -0.28 -23.60
CA ALA A 702 28.20 -1.74 -23.51
C ALA A 702 26.95 -2.16 -22.73
N ALA A 703 26.65 -1.50 -21.61
CA ALA A 703 25.41 -1.71 -20.86
C ALA A 703 24.16 -1.33 -21.68
N LEU A 704 24.26 -0.28 -22.49
CA LEU A 704 23.19 0.21 -23.37
C LEU A 704 23.07 -0.59 -24.68
N SER A 705 24.14 -1.11 -25.27
CA SER A 705 24.07 -1.98 -26.45
C SER A 705 23.44 -3.33 -26.09
N ASN A 706 23.76 -3.85 -24.92
CA ASN A 706 23.02 -4.96 -24.32
C ASN A 706 21.60 -4.55 -23.86
N SER A 707 21.30 -3.26 -23.73
CA SER A 707 19.97 -2.74 -23.42
C SER A 707 19.01 -2.75 -24.61
N ARG A 708 19.50 -2.95 -25.87
CA ARG A 708 18.63 -3.35 -26.97
C ARG A 708 18.01 -4.72 -26.70
N GLU A 709 18.74 -5.66 -26.13
CA GLU A 709 18.17 -6.92 -25.63
C GLU A 709 17.37 -6.71 -24.31
N ALA A 710 17.86 -5.88 -23.41
CA ALA A 710 17.14 -5.54 -22.17
C ALA A 710 15.89 -4.68 -22.40
N ARG A 711 15.86 -3.86 -23.44
CA ARG A 711 14.70 -3.11 -23.94
C ARG A 711 13.58 -4.04 -24.37
N GLN A 712 13.90 -5.08 -25.11
CA GLN A 712 12.94 -6.10 -25.47
C GLN A 712 12.39 -6.76 -24.21
N VAL A 713 13.21 -6.98 -23.21
CA VAL A 713 12.86 -7.65 -21.95
C VAL A 713 11.96 -6.80 -21.02
N VAL A 714 12.16 -5.48 -20.88
CA VAL A 714 11.29 -4.65 -20.00
C VAL A 714 10.00 -4.27 -20.67
N PHE A 715 10.08 -3.80 -21.89
CA PHE A 715 8.90 -3.50 -22.69
C PHE A 715 8.07 -4.77 -22.86
N ASP A 716 8.72 -5.85 -23.18
CA ASP A 716 8.14 -7.16 -23.31
C ASP A 716 7.61 -7.76 -21.99
N LEU A 717 8.20 -7.52 -20.81
CA LEU A 717 7.68 -8.00 -19.52
C LEU A 717 6.30 -7.44 -19.19
N PHE A 718 5.99 -6.24 -19.66
CA PHE A 718 4.76 -5.55 -19.30
C PHE A 718 3.84 -5.24 -20.50
N GLN A 719 4.30 -5.51 -21.73
CA GLN A 719 3.51 -5.26 -22.93
C GLN A 719 2.28 -6.18 -23.05
N ASP A 720 2.38 -7.39 -22.51
CA ASP A 720 1.32 -8.40 -22.53
C ASP A 720 0.43 -8.35 -21.26
N LEU A 721 0.61 -7.36 -20.40
CA LEU A 721 -0.29 -7.20 -19.26
C LEU A 721 -1.60 -6.57 -19.72
N ASP A 722 -2.71 -7.14 -19.28
CA ASP A 722 -4.05 -6.61 -19.52
C ASP A 722 -4.14 -5.20 -18.92
N GLY A 723 -4.18 -4.20 -19.78
CA GLY A 723 -4.35 -2.81 -19.40
C GLY A 723 -5.76 -2.51 -18.86
N PHE A 724 -5.97 -1.29 -18.42
CA PHE A 724 -7.29 -0.79 -18.07
C PHE A 724 -8.01 -0.33 -19.35
N SER A 725 -9.28 -0.76 -19.51
CA SER A 725 -10.19 -0.23 -20.52
C SER A 725 -11.36 0.48 -19.87
N LEU A 726 -11.76 1.64 -20.43
CA LEU A 726 -12.94 2.36 -19.95
C LEU A 726 -14.23 1.53 -20.12
N ASP A 727 -14.26 0.62 -21.09
CA ASP A 727 -15.39 -0.31 -21.30
C ASP A 727 -15.55 -1.27 -20.10
N ASP A 728 -14.47 -1.64 -19.42
CA ASP A 728 -14.53 -2.43 -18.19
C ASP A 728 -15.24 -1.70 -17.04
N TYR A 729 -15.30 -0.36 -17.09
CA TYR A 729 -15.97 0.46 -16.09
C TYR A 729 -17.47 0.62 -16.31
N GLN A 730 -18.00 0.41 -17.51
CA GLN A 730 -19.41 0.62 -17.82
C GLN A 730 -20.37 -0.11 -16.87
N PRO A 731 -20.12 -1.38 -16.45
CA PRO A 731 -20.99 -2.08 -15.51
C PRO A 731 -21.14 -1.37 -14.15
N PHE A 732 -20.17 -0.54 -13.76
CA PHE A 732 -20.14 0.16 -12.48
C PHE A 732 -20.63 1.61 -12.56
N SER A 733 -20.98 2.10 -13.75
CA SER A 733 -21.32 3.52 -13.97
C SER A 733 -22.72 3.89 -13.47
N ASP A 734 -23.68 2.97 -13.43
CA ASP A 734 -25.03 3.21 -12.90
C ASP A 734 -25.11 2.99 -11.40
N VAL A 735 -24.67 3.99 -10.65
CA VAL A 735 -24.67 3.99 -9.19
C VAL A 735 -26.01 4.46 -8.61
N SER A 736 -26.80 5.23 -9.35
CA SER A 736 -27.98 5.90 -8.80
C SER A 736 -29.11 4.94 -8.43
N SER A 737 -29.40 3.96 -9.28
CA SER A 737 -30.42 2.94 -8.99
C SER A 737 -30.04 2.06 -7.79
N SER A 738 -28.76 1.79 -7.64
CA SER A 738 -28.20 1.01 -6.54
C SER A 738 -28.22 1.78 -5.20
N LEU A 739 -27.98 3.09 -5.23
CA LEU A 739 -28.14 3.96 -4.06
C LEU A 739 -29.60 4.04 -3.63
N ASP A 740 -30.54 4.18 -4.55
CA ASP A 740 -31.97 4.18 -4.24
C ASP A 740 -32.40 2.86 -3.58
N ARG A 741 -31.87 1.74 -4.03
CA ARG A 741 -32.10 0.42 -3.44
C ARG A 741 -31.54 0.33 -2.03
N LEU A 742 -30.30 0.81 -1.80
CA LEU A 742 -29.69 0.91 -0.47
C LEU A 742 -30.49 1.76 0.50
N VAL A 743 -30.99 2.92 0.04
CA VAL A 743 -31.84 3.81 0.86
C VAL A 743 -33.15 3.13 1.25
N ARG A 744 -33.81 2.42 0.31
CA ARG A 744 -35.02 1.64 0.61
C ARG A 744 -34.76 0.57 1.66
N PHE A 745 -33.67 -0.20 1.49
CA PHE A 745 -33.25 -1.20 2.49
C PHE A 745 -33.04 -0.57 3.86
N LEU A 746 -32.20 0.47 3.95
CA LEU A 746 -31.88 1.12 5.23
C LEU A 746 -33.11 1.70 5.90
N SER A 747 -33.98 2.36 5.12
CA SER A 747 -35.25 2.94 5.66
C SER A 747 -36.14 1.88 6.31
N ALA A 748 -36.26 0.70 5.70
CA ALA A 748 -37.05 -0.41 6.26
C ALA A 748 -36.32 -1.11 7.42
N ALA A 749 -35.00 -1.23 7.36
CA ALA A 749 -34.17 -1.92 8.36
C ALA A 749 -34.14 -1.18 9.71
N VAL A 750 -34.00 0.15 9.70
CA VAL A 750 -33.91 0.95 10.94
C VAL A 750 -35.26 1.11 11.67
N ALA A 751 -36.36 0.79 11.00
CA ALA A 751 -37.69 0.92 11.61
C ALA A 751 -37.84 0.07 12.90
N ASP A 752 -37.25 -1.11 12.94
CA ASP A 752 -37.23 -1.98 14.14
C ASP A 752 -36.47 -1.39 15.33
N ARG A 753 -35.59 -0.42 15.09
CA ARG A 753 -34.86 0.33 16.13
C ARG A 753 -35.58 1.58 16.57
N GLN A 754 -36.85 1.73 16.19
CA GLN A 754 -37.63 2.94 16.44
C GLN A 754 -36.96 4.20 15.84
N GLN A 755 -36.37 4.03 14.67
CA GLN A 755 -35.73 5.11 13.90
C GLN A 755 -36.39 5.24 12.54
N LYS A 756 -36.30 6.41 11.94
CA LYS A 756 -36.78 6.72 10.59
C LYS A 756 -35.74 7.45 9.80
N LEU A 757 -35.63 7.11 8.52
CA LEU A 757 -34.85 7.85 7.55
C LEU A 757 -35.78 8.83 6.84
N LEU A 758 -35.64 10.13 7.12
CA LEU A 758 -36.49 11.19 6.56
C LEU A 758 -35.76 11.87 5.41
N LYS A 759 -36.39 11.91 4.25
CA LYS A 759 -35.89 12.65 3.10
C LYS A 759 -36.05 14.15 3.34
N VAL A 760 -34.95 14.91 3.36
CA VAL A 760 -34.92 16.36 3.58
C VAL A 760 -35.02 17.10 2.25
N ASP A 761 -34.24 16.64 1.25
CA ASP A 761 -34.25 17.16 -0.13
C ASP A 761 -33.99 16.03 -1.13
N LYS A 762 -33.59 16.34 -2.38
CA LYS A 762 -33.38 15.34 -3.43
C LYS A 762 -32.28 14.33 -3.08
N GLU A 763 -31.25 14.77 -2.35
CA GLU A 763 -30.02 14.04 -2.12
C GLU A 763 -29.68 13.88 -0.64
N THR A 764 -30.47 14.47 0.28
CA THR A 764 -30.14 14.49 1.71
C THR A 764 -31.21 13.79 2.53
N TYR A 765 -30.77 13.02 3.51
CA TYR A 765 -31.63 12.25 4.43
C TYR A 765 -31.18 12.48 5.89
N ASP A 766 -32.16 12.63 6.80
CA ASP A 766 -31.92 12.65 8.23
C ASP A 766 -32.35 11.31 8.87
N LEU A 767 -31.46 10.70 9.62
CA LEU A 767 -31.78 9.61 10.53
C LEU A 767 -32.28 10.19 11.85
N VAL A 768 -33.54 9.95 12.17
CA VAL A 768 -34.18 10.47 13.39
C VAL A 768 -34.75 9.33 14.23
N THR A 769 -34.72 9.51 15.54
CA THR A 769 -35.44 8.64 16.49
C THR A 769 -36.92 9.02 16.51
N MET A 770 -37.78 8.19 17.13
CA MET A 770 -39.22 8.44 17.17
C MET A 770 -39.61 9.72 17.93
N ASP A 771 -38.75 10.20 18.82
CA ASP A 771 -38.89 11.48 19.52
C ASP A 771 -38.46 12.68 18.67
N GLY A 772 -38.01 12.47 17.43
CA GLY A 772 -37.58 13.53 16.50
C GLY A 772 -36.12 13.94 16.67
N THR A 773 -35.33 13.28 17.55
CA THR A 773 -33.92 13.60 17.71
C THR A 773 -33.12 13.12 16.49
N ARG A 774 -32.39 14.04 15.83
CA ARG A 774 -31.52 13.69 14.69
C ARG A 774 -30.24 13.00 15.19
N ARG A 775 -29.94 11.82 14.67
CA ARG A 775 -28.74 11.04 14.95
C ARG A 775 -27.62 11.26 13.94
N ALA A 776 -27.98 11.29 12.65
CA ALA A 776 -27.04 11.51 11.56
C ALA A 776 -27.74 12.19 10.38
N ARG A 777 -26.96 12.81 9.52
CA ARG A 777 -27.44 13.38 8.25
C ARG A 777 -26.61 12.85 7.10
N PHE A 778 -27.27 12.22 6.13
CA PHE A 778 -26.64 11.59 4.99
C PHE A 778 -26.90 12.34 3.70
N THR A 779 -25.96 12.28 2.78
CA THR A 779 -26.16 12.66 1.37
C THR A 779 -25.85 11.50 0.45
N LEU A 780 -26.50 11.49 -0.72
CA LEU A 780 -26.20 10.57 -1.81
C LEU A 780 -25.16 11.15 -2.78
N ASN A 781 -24.91 12.45 -2.68
CA ASN A 781 -24.00 13.16 -3.56
C ASN A 781 -22.61 13.24 -2.94
N ARG A 782 -21.63 12.65 -3.62
CA ARG A 782 -20.25 12.55 -3.16
C ARG A 782 -19.56 13.91 -3.08
N ASP A 783 -19.75 14.76 -4.07
CA ASP A 783 -19.14 16.10 -4.10
C ASP A 783 -19.66 16.95 -2.95
N THR A 784 -20.96 16.84 -2.66
CA THR A 784 -21.60 17.50 -1.51
C THR A 784 -21.01 16.98 -0.19
N ALA A 785 -20.83 15.68 -0.05
CA ALA A 785 -20.23 15.10 1.16
C ALA A 785 -18.76 15.50 1.33
N THR A 786 -18.01 15.61 0.26
CA THR A 786 -16.59 16.01 0.28
C THR A 786 -16.40 17.47 0.65
N SER A 787 -17.38 18.35 0.29
CA SER A 787 -17.34 19.79 0.55
C SER A 787 -17.92 20.20 1.90
N ARG A 788 -18.65 19.31 2.58
CA ARG A 788 -19.39 19.60 3.82
C ARG A 788 -19.15 18.54 4.89
N ASP A 789 -18.54 18.93 6.00
CA ASP A 789 -18.21 18.03 7.12
C ASP A 789 -19.43 17.61 7.97
N ASP A 790 -20.56 18.34 7.85
CA ASP A 790 -21.79 18.02 8.56
C ASP A 790 -22.67 16.96 7.87
N LEU A 791 -22.27 16.51 6.69
CA LEU A 791 -22.97 15.49 5.91
C LEU A 791 -22.14 14.24 5.82
N GLU A 792 -22.76 13.09 6.00
CA GLU A 792 -22.13 11.79 5.80
C GLU A 792 -22.56 11.19 4.46
N LEU A 793 -21.63 10.53 3.75
CA LEU A 793 -21.96 9.90 2.47
C LEU A 793 -22.62 8.55 2.74
N MET A 794 -23.77 8.33 2.11
CA MET A 794 -24.43 7.02 2.11
C MET A 794 -23.63 6.01 1.30
N GLY A 795 -23.26 4.89 1.93
CA GLY A 795 -22.54 3.81 1.28
C GLY A 795 -22.77 2.46 1.94
N LEU A 796 -22.49 1.37 1.24
CA LEU A 796 -22.63 0.01 1.78
C LEU A 796 -21.75 -0.23 3.01
N ASP A 797 -20.64 0.42 3.05
CA ASP A 797 -19.59 0.28 4.03
C ASP A 797 -19.75 1.23 5.24
N TYR A 798 -20.81 2.02 5.29
CA TYR A 798 -21.09 2.86 6.45
C TYR A 798 -21.43 1.99 7.67
N PRO A 799 -20.92 2.28 8.89
CA PRO A 799 -21.05 1.40 10.05
C PRO A 799 -22.49 0.96 10.34
N LEU A 800 -23.46 1.89 10.31
CA LEU A 800 -24.87 1.57 10.51
C LEU A 800 -25.41 0.63 9.42
N VAL A 801 -25.01 0.84 8.16
CA VAL A 801 -25.43 -0.02 7.04
C VAL A 801 -24.86 -1.42 7.24
N GLN A 802 -23.58 -1.53 7.60
CA GLN A 802 -22.93 -2.82 7.87
C GLN A 802 -23.58 -3.57 9.03
N GLU A 803 -23.94 -2.86 10.09
CA GLU A 803 -24.64 -3.41 11.24
C GLU A 803 -26.01 -3.97 10.83
N GLU A 804 -26.78 -3.23 10.04
CA GLU A 804 -28.09 -3.69 9.55
C GLU A 804 -27.95 -4.84 8.52
N LEU A 805 -26.96 -4.80 7.62
CA LEU A 805 -26.68 -5.92 6.72
C LEU A 805 -26.35 -7.19 7.50
N GLY A 806 -25.49 -7.12 8.51
CA GLY A 806 -25.13 -8.24 9.39
C GLY A 806 -26.35 -8.80 10.13
N ARG A 807 -27.18 -7.92 10.70
CA ARG A 807 -28.41 -8.27 11.42
C ARG A 807 -29.39 -9.02 10.50
N TRP A 808 -29.65 -8.51 9.31
CA TRP A 808 -30.64 -9.07 8.40
C TRP A 808 -30.15 -10.29 7.61
N ARG A 809 -28.84 -10.53 7.52
CA ARG A 809 -28.28 -11.83 7.07
C ARG A 809 -28.50 -12.94 8.11
N SER A 810 -28.58 -12.58 9.38
CA SER A 810 -28.73 -13.52 10.50
C SER A 810 -30.19 -13.77 10.89
N VAL A 811 -31.16 -13.43 10.05
CA VAL A 811 -32.57 -13.73 10.27
C VAL A 811 -32.76 -15.24 10.35
N THR A 812 -33.65 -15.67 11.27
CA THR A 812 -33.97 -17.09 11.48
C THR A 812 -34.52 -17.71 10.19
N PRO A 813 -34.07 -18.90 9.81
CA PRO A 813 -34.54 -19.58 8.60
C PRO A 813 -36.08 -19.71 8.53
N GLU A 814 -36.73 -19.83 9.67
CA GLU A 814 -38.17 -19.94 9.76
C GLU A 814 -38.94 -18.69 9.33
N ASP A 815 -38.26 -17.54 9.29
CA ASP A 815 -38.89 -16.25 8.99
C ASP A 815 -38.76 -15.83 7.51
N ILE A 816 -37.98 -16.58 6.69
CA ILE A 816 -37.66 -16.19 5.30
C ILE A 816 -38.36 -17.04 4.22
N GLY A 817 -39.26 -17.93 4.61
CA GLY A 817 -40.17 -18.65 3.71
C GLY A 817 -41.55 -17.99 3.71
N ILE A 818 -42.02 -17.50 2.55
CA ILE A 818 -43.26 -16.74 2.45
C ILE A 818 -44.20 -17.27 1.35
N ALA A 819 -45.47 -16.96 1.47
CA ALA A 819 -46.47 -17.17 0.40
C ALA A 819 -47.08 -15.80 0.02
N VAL A 820 -47.16 -15.52 -1.30
CA VAL A 820 -47.63 -14.26 -1.83
C VAL A 820 -48.64 -14.48 -2.97
N ALA A 821 -49.52 -13.52 -3.17
CA ALA A 821 -50.45 -13.51 -4.30
C ALA A 821 -49.71 -12.91 -5.54
N GLY A 822 -49.87 -13.55 -6.70
CA GLY A 822 -49.28 -13.10 -7.94
C GLY A 822 -50.16 -13.33 -9.15
N ASP A 823 -49.79 -12.75 -10.29
CA ASP A 823 -50.43 -12.97 -11.59
C ASP A 823 -49.84 -14.21 -12.27
N VAL A 824 -50.33 -15.37 -11.80
CA VAL A 824 -49.90 -16.70 -12.24
C VAL A 824 -51.12 -17.59 -12.40
N ASP A 825 -51.12 -18.50 -13.38
CA ASP A 825 -52.21 -19.43 -13.61
C ASP A 825 -52.19 -20.62 -12.61
N GLU A 826 -51.03 -20.99 -12.15
CA GLU A 826 -50.79 -22.06 -11.17
C GLU A 826 -49.64 -21.66 -10.21
N PRO A 827 -49.57 -22.30 -9.03
CA PRO A 827 -48.54 -21.96 -8.05
C PRO A 827 -47.12 -22.10 -8.60
N VAL A 828 -46.28 -21.05 -8.38
CA VAL A 828 -44.88 -21.00 -8.79
C VAL A 828 -44.00 -20.97 -7.55
N LEU A 829 -42.95 -21.80 -7.58
CA LEU A 829 -41.94 -21.88 -6.53
C LEU A 829 -40.76 -21.00 -6.94
N LEU A 830 -40.56 -19.90 -6.22
CA LEU A 830 -39.38 -19.02 -6.38
C LEU A 830 -38.41 -19.25 -5.23
N SER A 831 -37.26 -19.80 -5.55
CA SER A 831 -36.14 -19.96 -4.60
C SER A 831 -35.02 -18.95 -4.88
N LEU A 832 -34.46 -18.40 -3.83
CA LEU A 832 -33.40 -17.38 -3.89
C LEU A 832 -32.11 -17.98 -3.31
N TRP A 833 -31.07 -18.03 -4.11
CA TRP A 833 -29.82 -18.68 -3.79
C TRP A 833 -28.65 -17.70 -3.75
N LEU A 834 -27.87 -17.76 -2.69
CA LEU A 834 -26.52 -17.21 -2.70
C LEU A 834 -25.59 -18.29 -3.25
N VAL A 835 -25.07 -18.06 -4.45
CA VAL A 835 -24.19 -19.00 -5.15
C VAL A 835 -22.79 -18.46 -5.15
N GLU A 836 -21.88 -19.25 -4.62
CA GLU A 836 -20.45 -19.02 -4.68
C GLU A 836 -19.85 -20.05 -5.66
N ALA A 837 -19.33 -19.59 -6.78
CA ALA A 837 -18.73 -20.41 -7.81
C ALA A 837 -17.24 -20.04 -7.95
N SER A 838 -16.37 -21.05 -8.11
CA SER A 838 -14.94 -20.87 -8.32
C SER A 838 -14.56 -21.43 -9.69
N ALA A 839 -13.93 -20.62 -10.53
CA ALA A 839 -13.39 -21.06 -11.81
C ALA A 839 -11.99 -21.67 -11.66
N GLY A 840 -11.59 -22.51 -12.62
CA GLY A 840 -10.26 -23.13 -12.64
C GLY A 840 -9.10 -22.15 -12.75
N ASN A 841 -9.35 -20.90 -13.17
CA ASN A 841 -8.38 -19.80 -13.21
C ASN A 841 -8.23 -19.05 -11.85
N GLY A 842 -8.93 -19.49 -10.79
CA GLY A 842 -8.93 -18.84 -9.48
C GLY A 842 -9.96 -17.71 -9.34
N GLU A 843 -10.76 -17.46 -10.35
CA GLU A 843 -11.83 -16.47 -10.28
C GLU A 843 -13.00 -17.02 -9.44
N ARG A 844 -13.43 -16.23 -8.44
CA ARG A 844 -14.56 -16.52 -7.57
C ARG A 844 -15.70 -15.59 -7.93
N ARG A 845 -16.90 -16.15 -8.15
CA ARG A 845 -18.12 -15.37 -8.33
C ARG A 845 -19.09 -15.65 -7.20
N VAL A 846 -19.55 -14.60 -6.53
CA VAL A 846 -20.65 -14.66 -5.57
C VAL A 846 -21.82 -13.89 -6.18
N VAL A 847 -22.93 -14.57 -6.40
CA VAL A 847 -24.12 -13.96 -7.01
C VAL A 847 -25.38 -14.44 -6.29
N VAL A 848 -26.40 -13.61 -6.29
CA VAL A 848 -27.74 -14.07 -5.92
C VAL A 848 -28.45 -14.59 -7.17
N GLN A 849 -28.78 -15.87 -7.17
CA GLN A 849 -29.44 -16.55 -8.28
C GLN A 849 -30.89 -16.90 -7.89
N PRO A 850 -31.89 -16.19 -8.43
CA PRO A 850 -33.28 -16.61 -8.32
C PRO A 850 -33.58 -17.78 -9.31
N ILE A 851 -34.36 -18.73 -8.85
CA ILE A 851 -34.89 -19.84 -9.66
C ILE A 851 -36.40 -19.94 -9.43
N ALA A 852 -37.18 -19.71 -10.48
CA ALA A 852 -38.64 -19.80 -10.45
C ALA A 852 -39.11 -20.97 -11.32
N VAL A 853 -39.85 -21.94 -10.72
CA VAL A 853 -40.30 -23.11 -11.40
C VAL A 853 -41.78 -23.42 -11.12
N LYS A 854 -42.49 -23.98 -12.09
CA LYS A 854 -43.80 -24.60 -11.89
C LYS A 854 -43.66 -26.01 -11.31
N GLN A 855 -44.80 -26.63 -10.96
CA GLN A 855 -44.82 -28.03 -10.45
C GLN A 855 -44.35 -29.06 -11.48
N ASP A 856 -44.50 -28.77 -12.78
CA ASP A 856 -44.01 -29.61 -13.88
C ASP A 856 -42.52 -29.45 -14.20
N GLY A 857 -41.81 -28.55 -13.48
CA GLY A 857 -40.42 -28.24 -13.68
C GLY A 857 -40.16 -27.16 -14.74
N THR A 858 -41.19 -26.54 -15.30
CA THR A 858 -41.06 -25.45 -16.26
C THR A 858 -40.50 -24.20 -15.54
N ARG A 859 -39.36 -23.67 -16.01
CA ARG A 859 -38.74 -22.47 -15.47
C ARG A 859 -39.42 -21.20 -16.01
N ILE A 860 -39.55 -20.16 -15.17
CA ILE A 860 -40.18 -18.89 -15.51
C ILE A 860 -39.21 -17.70 -15.28
N PRO A 861 -38.32 -17.39 -16.26
CA PRO A 861 -37.34 -16.33 -16.14
C PRO A 861 -37.93 -14.92 -15.92
N ALA A 862 -39.20 -14.69 -16.30
CA ALA A 862 -39.91 -13.44 -16.09
C ALA A 862 -40.10 -13.14 -14.57
N ILE A 863 -40.44 -14.17 -13.80
CA ILE A 863 -40.63 -14.09 -12.35
C ILE A 863 -39.25 -13.91 -11.65
N GLU A 864 -38.22 -14.58 -12.14
CA GLU A 864 -36.88 -14.47 -11.61
C GLU A 864 -36.36 -13.03 -11.70
N ARG A 865 -36.56 -12.36 -12.84
CA ARG A 865 -36.17 -10.94 -13.04
C ARG A 865 -36.94 -9.98 -12.14
N GLN A 866 -38.09 -10.37 -11.62
CA GLN A 866 -38.96 -9.56 -10.75
C GLN A 866 -38.92 -10.03 -9.28
N CYS A 867 -37.90 -10.78 -8.87
CA CYS A 867 -37.84 -11.37 -7.53
C CYS A 867 -38.06 -10.36 -6.38
N GLU A 868 -37.48 -9.15 -6.47
CA GLU A 868 -37.68 -8.08 -5.50
C GLU A 868 -39.16 -7.66 -5.39
N ARG A 869 -39.85 -7.52 -6.52
CA ARG A 869 -41.28 -7.16 -6.58
C ARG A 869 -42.15 -8.29 -6.00
N ASN A 870 -41.82 -9.56 -6.27
CA ASN A 870 -42.53 -10.70 -5.76
C ASN A 870 -42.40 -10.83 -4.23
N LEU A 871 -41.21 -10.52 -3.65
CA LEU A 871 -41.02 -10.49 -2.21
C LEU A 871 -41.86 -9.41 -1.51
N GLN A 872 -42.24 -8.35 -2.20
CA GLN A 872 -43.07 -7.25 -1.68
C GLN A 872 -44.56 -7.37 -2.06
N ALA A 873 -44.95 -8.47 -2.73
CA ALA A 873 -46.34 -8.71 -3.11
C ALA A 873 -47.22 -9.01 -1.88
N PRO A 874 -48.56 -8.81 -1.97
CA PRO A 874 -49.48 -9.12 -0.87
C PRO A 874 -49.35 -10.57 -0.46
N THR A 875 -49.28 -10.83 0.84
CA THR A 875 -49.17 -12.19 1.38
C THR A 875 -50.49 -12.95 1.36
N THR A 876 -50.41 -14.27 1.18
CA THR A 876 -51.52 -15.19 1.21
C THR A 876 -51.19 -16.46 2.00
N SER A 877 -52.14 -17.40 2.10
CA SER A 877 -51.87 -18.71 2.70
C SER A 877 -51.10 -19.60 1.73
N PRO A 878 -50.14 -20.41 2.22
CA PRO A 878 -49.39 -21.30 1.34
C PRO A 878 -50.25 -22.38 0.70
N SER A 879 -49.95 -22.79 -0.56
CA SER A 879 -50.68 -23.83 -1.29
C SER A 879 -50.21 -25.23 -0.99
N PHE A 880 -48.98 -25.41 -0.57
CA PHE A 880 -48.38 -26.73 -0.36
C PHE A 880 -48.24 -27.08 1.10
N THR A 881 -48.32 -28.35 1.44
CA THR A 881 -47.90 -28.85 2.77
C THR A 881 -46.38 -28.87 2.89
N PRO A 882 -45.85 -28.90 4.11
CA PRO A 882 -44.39 -28.99 4.29
C PRO A 882 -43.73 -30.17 3.55
N GLU A 883 -44.40 -31.34 3.54
CA GLU A 883 -43.91 -32.55 2.88
C GLU A 883 -43.92 -32.38 1.33
N GLN A 884 -44.99 -31.79 0.80
CA GLN A 884 -45.06 -31.48 -0.64
C GLN A 884 -43.96 -30.50 -1.09
N ARG A 885 -43.69 -29.46 -0.27
CA ARG A 885 -42.63 -28.49 -0.56
C ARG A 885 -41.25 -29.15 -0.60
N LEU A 886 -40.95 -30.00 0.39
CA LEU A 886 -39.69 -30.72 0.45
C LEU A 886 -39.52 -31.63 -0.74
N ALA A 887 -40.56 -32.36 -1.15
CA ALA A 887 -40.54 -33.21 -2.32
C ALA A 887 -40.35 -32.42 -3.62
N LEU A 888 -41.10 -31.33 -3.84
CA LEU A 888 -40.96 -30.44 -5.01
C LEU A 888 -39.60 -29.80 -5.05
N PHE A 889 -39.06 -29.40 -3.91
CA PHE A 889 -37.75 -28.82 -3.81
C PHE A 889 -36.68 -29.81 -4.25
N ALA A 890 -36.67 -31.02 -3.70
CA ALA A 890 -35.66 -32.03 -4.00
C ALA A 890 -35.73 -32.53 -5.44
N HIS A 891 -36.96 -32.67 -6.00
CA HIS A 891 -37.13 -33.25 -7.32
C HIS A 891 -37.17 -32.23 -8.46
N ILE A 892 -37.46 -30.96 -8.20
CA ILE A 892 -37.64 -29.95 -9.24
C ILE A 892 -36.72 -28.76 -9.07
N VAL A 893 -36.74 -28.12 -7.87
CA VAL A 893 -36.01 -26.85 -7.65
C VAL A 893 -34.52 -27.07 -7.68
N GLU A 894 -34.00 -27.99 -6.89
CA GLU A 894 -32.57 -28.27 -6.77
C GLU A 894 -31.95 -28.81 -8.05
N PRO A 895 -32.58 -29.79 -8.80
CA PRO A 895 -32.07 -30.19 -10.11
C PRO A 895 -32.11 -29.08 -11.17
N THR A 896 -33.04 -28.11 -11.05
CA THR A 896 -33.10 -26.96 -11.97
C THR A 896 -31.97 -25.98 -11.67
N LEU A 897 -31.71 -25.72 -10.40
CA LEU A 897 -30.53 -24.94 -10.00
C LEU A 897 -29.22 -25.57 -10.53
N GLN A 898 -29.05 -26.89 -10.33
CA GLN A 898 -27.87 -27.62 -10.80
C GLN A 898 -27.70 -27.54 -12.32
N ARG A 899 -28.78 -27.66 -13.09
CA ARG A 899 -28.76 -27.49 -14.55
C ARG A 899 -28.34 -26.07 -14.94
N GLU A 900 -28.90 -25.05 -14.28
CA GLU A 900 -28.58 -23.66 -14.56
C GLU A 900 -27.12 -23.33 -14.22
N LEU A 901 -26.62 -23.80 -13.09
CA LEU A 901 -25.23 -23.60 -12.70
C LEU A 901 -24.26 -24.33 -13.62
N LYS A 902 -24.61 -25.52 -14.14
CA LYS A 902 -23.85 -26.21 -15.17
C LYS A 902 -23.86 -25.46 -16.50
N HIS A 903 -24.98 -24.86 -16.90
CA HIS A 903 -25.06 -24.04 -18.12
C HIS A 903 -24.22 -22.76 -18.00
N LYS A 904 -24.30 -22.07 -16.85
CA LYS A 904 -23.44 -20.93 -16.54
C LYS A 904 -22.02 -21.35 -16.22
N GLY A 905 -21.81 -22.53 -15.69
CA GLY A 905 -20.56 -23.15 -15.33
C GLY A 905 -19.71 -23.59 -16.51
N ALA A 906 -20.29 -23.71 -17.71
CA ALA A 906 -19.50 -23.74 -18.95
C ALA A 906 -18.70 -22.44 -19.13
N ALA A 907 -19.11 -21.33 -18.50
CA ALA A 907 -18.35 -20.10 -18.38
C ALA A 907 -17.44 -20.07 -17.13
N ILE A 908 -17.57 -21.04 -16.21
CA ILE A 908 -16.82 -21.11 -14.93
C ILE A 908 -15.84 -22.31 -14.94
N GLY A 909 -15.85 -23.14 -15.98
CA GLY A 909 -14.97 -24.32 -16.10
C GLY A 909 -15.38 -25.49 -15.20
N ASP A 910 -14.46 -26.43 -14.93
CA ASP A 910 -14.69 -27.59 -14.05
C ASP A 910 -14.75 -27.22 -12.54
N GLY A 911 -15.17 -25.99 -12.23
CA GLY A 911 -15.17 -25.44 -10.89
C GLY A 911 -16.25 -26.04 -9.97
N SER A 912 -15.97 -26.04 -8.68
CA SER A 912 -16.94 -26.32 -7.64
C SER A 912 -17.80 -25.08 -7.34
N TYR A 913 -19.03 -25.32 -6.91
CA TYR A 913 -19.88 -24.25 -6.39
C TYR A 913 -20.47 -24.63 -5.03
N LEU A 914 -20.75 -23.60 -4.23
CA LEU A 914 -21.55 -23.70 -3.01
C LEU A 914 -22.83 -22.89 -3.25
N ALA A 915 -23.98 -23.44 -2.92
CA ALA A 915 -25.27 -22.75 -3.03
C ALA A 915 -26.01 -22.80 -1.68
N GLU A 916 -26.33 -21.63 -1.15
CA GLU A 916 -27.12 -21.49 0.10
C GLU A 916 -28.47 -20.90 -0.22
N LEU A 917 -29.57 -21.54 0.27
CA LEU A 917 -30.92 -21.00 0.16
C LEU A 917 -31.09 -19.82 1.14
N ILE A 918 -31.27 -18.61 0.58
CA ILE A 918 -31.43 -17.35 1.35
C ILE A 918 -32.88 -16.83 1.37
N GLY A 919 -33.80 -17.45 0.63
CA GLY A 919 -35.21 -17.12 0.63
C GLY A 919 -36.05 -18.11 -0.21
N TYR A 920 -37.32 -18.22 0.13
CA TYR A 920 -38.27 -19.07 -0.60
C TYR A 920 -39.65 -18.43 -0.62
N VAL A 921 -40.24 -18.39 -1.80
CA VAL A 921 -41.54 -17.75 -2.07
C VAL A 921 -42.46 -18.67 -2.84
N GLU A 922 -43.65 -18.94 -2.29
CA GLU A 922 -44.76 -19.53 -3.06
C GLU A 922 -45.59 -18.39 -3.66
N ILE A 923 -45.63 -18.29 -4.99
CA ILE A 923 -46.45 -17.32 -5.71
C ILE A 923 -47.75 -18.04 -6.14
N ILE A 924 -48.89 -17.53 -5.67
CA ILE A 924 -50.20 -18.19 -5.79
C ILE A 924 -51.14 -17.28 -6.59
N ALA A 925 -52.00 -17.88 -7.43
CA ALA A 925 -52.97 -17.12 -8.23
C ALA A 925 -53.86 -16.22 -7.37
N GLN A 926 -54.13 -14.98 -7.82
CA GLN A 926 -55.07 -14.09 -7.14
C GLN A 926 -56.49 -14.67 -7.32
N GLY A 927 -57.08 -15.20 -6.23
CA GLY A 927 -58.45 -15.66 -6.22
C GLY A 927 -58.71 -17.14 -5.88
N THR A 928 -57.68 -17.88 -5.42
CA THR A 928 -57.80 -19.19 -4.80
C THR A 928 -57.80 -19.16 -3.29
#